data_66e2fde8fb03bd6d384e0c9a5b6b36e5
#
_entry.id   66e2fde8fb03bd6d384e0c9a5b6b36e5
#
_cell.length_a   1.000
_cell.length_b   1.000
_cell.length_c   1.000
_cell.angle_alpha   90.00
_cell.angle_beta   90.00
_cell.angle_gamma   90.00
#
_symmetry.space_group_name_H-M   'P 1'
#
loop_
_entity.id
_entity.type
_entity.pdbx_description
1 polymer ?
#
loop_
_entity_poly.entity_id
_entity_poly.type
_entity_poly.pdbx_seq_one_letter_code
_entity_poly.pdbx_strand_id
1 'polypeptide(L)'
;MSRVAGPPARTPRAGTVPRSPGRAARAVLPERSPGRAARAVLPERSPGRTGLPARSPVRVGRAGLPPGRLVRSVVLAAVAVLLVAGCDGGSAALAVDPAAVKGIDTGTTGIRAPSKQTGGTLKVVTGAVDSLDPARSYSPGVWNVMRLYTRQLVAYAPRPGTDGARTVPDLATAPGRTTDGGRTWTYTLRPGLTWEDGSALTSADVKYGIERLFASDVITGGPNWAVQLLDDRIKPYGGPYRERAGLKSIATPDARTITFTLVRPFANWDEVLALPAASPVRARADTGEDYGRKPLSSGPYRITGIGKDGTVSFVRNPRWRKATDPVRTALPDKIELETDVLPPERDRRVLAGTADADVSGSGLQSEAAATVLNDPALAARVDDPSTGTVRFVAMPSSVGALGDVHCRRAVQYALDKAAVKDALGGQYAASLATTLWPRVLPGYPATAPYPTGVGNRGDLAAARKELADCGQPDGFRTTLGTVNDGRGRIAADVVVRSLARVGIVVTEKEYPLGTFLASVAGSPATVRADGLGLIVAEWAADFPSPYAFLVPLVDGRSVRSAANPNVAELSGNEEAIDAATATLDPVQATAAWRAVAATAMQTAGYAPLVEDRSVLIGSTRLRNAYVQPAYRGYDLASLGVE
;
A
#
# COMPACT_ATOMS: atom_id res chain seq x y z
N MET A 1 48.31 44.78 -34.26
CA MET A 1 48.52 46.21 -34.07
C MET A 1 47.72 46.64 -32.85
N SER A 2 48.47 47.19 -31.94
CA SER A 2 48.22 48.12 -30.84
C SER A 2 47.47 47.61 -29.61
N ARG A 3 48.26 47.34 -28.66
CA ARG A 3 48.22 47.46 -27.21
C ARG A 3 47.61 48.79 -26.71
N VAL A 4 46.89 48.78 -25.58
CA VAL A 4 47.15 49.69 -24.45
C VAL A 4 46.72 49.02 -23.13
N ALA A 5 47.57 49.22 -22.13
CA ALA A 5 47.59 48.59 -20.83
C ALA A 5 46.71 49.28 -19.78
N GLY A 6 46.42 48.51 -18.68
CA GLY A 6 45.79 48.98 -17.46
C GLY A 6 46.69 49.82 -16.54
N PRO A 7 46.22 50.19 -15.36
CA PRO A 7 46.98 49.95 -14.14
C PRO A 7 46.11 49.61 -12.89
N PRO A 8 46.75 49.49 -11.69
CA PRO A 8 46.58 48.34 -10.85
C PRO A 8 45.81 48.60 -9.53
N ALA A 9 45.58 47.52 -8.79
CA ALA A 9 44.94 47.42 -7.50
C ALA A 9 45.60 48.21 -6.36
N ARG A 10 44.79 48.68 -5.42
CA ARG A 10 45.20 49.06 -4.06
C ARG A 10 44.37 48.34 -3.02
N THR A 11 45.03 47.54 -2.20
CA THR A 11 44.62 47.07 -0.88
C THR A 11 44.66 48.20 0.15
N PRO A 12 43.83 48.21 1.18
CA PRO A 12 44.23 48.69 2.49
C PRO A 12 44.05 47.67 3.63
N ARG A 13 45.04 47.75 4.42
CA ARG A 13 45.46 47.30 5.70
C ARG A 13 44.43 47.08 6.80
N ALA A 14 44.77 46.09 7.64
CA ALA A 14 44.21 45.76 8.92
C ALA A 14 44.20 46.95 9.92
N GLY A 15 43.13 47.01 10.71
CA GLY A 15 42.96 47.88 11.87
C GLY A 15 42.48 47.07 13.06
N THR A 16 43.25 47.16 14.10
CA THR A 16 43.33 46.53 15.41
C THR A 16 42.06 46.59 16.26
N VAL A 17 41.86 45.50 17.00
CA VAL A 17 40.97 45.26 18.17
C VAL A 17 41.33 46.17 19.36
N PRO A 18 40.35 46.54 20.21
CA PRO A 18 40.61 46.39 21.64
C PRO A 18 39.59 45.49 22.39
N ARG A 19 40.15 44.75 23.32
CA ARG A 19 39.47 43.89 24.29
C ARG A 19 38.99 44.62 25.54
N SER A 20 37.84 44.08 26.08
CA SER A 20 37.55 43.83 27.51
C SER A 20 36.81 44.90 28.31
N PRO A 21 36.23 44.57 29.49
CA PRO A 21 35.64 43.31 29.97
C PRO A 21 34.30 43.48 30.74
N GLY A 22 33.56 42.38 30.95
CA GLY A 22 32.91 42.23 32.24
C GLY A 22 31.41 42.38 32.36
N ARG A 23 30.70 41.30 32.59
CA ARG A 23 30.12 40.85 33.85
C ARG A 23 29.06 39.77 33.59
N ALA A 24 29.27 38.63 34.21
CA ALA A 24 28.29 37.56 34.31
C ALA A 24 27.08 38.00 35.14
N ALA A 25 25.88 37.75 34.64
CA ALA A 25 24.69 37.72 35.47
C ALA A 25 24.08 36.31 35.32
N ARG A 26 24.21 35.55 36.41
CA ARG A 26 23.48 34.31 36.65
C ARG A 26 22.01 34.63 36.77
N ALA A 27 21.16 34.09 35.86
CA ALA A 27 19.73 34.00 36.08
C ALA A 27 19.41 32.66 36.74
N VAL A 28 18.91 32.71 37.94
CA VAL A 28 18.42 31.59 38.73
C VAL A 28 17.06 31.18 38.20
N LEU A 29 16.95 29.91 37.79
CA LEU A 29 15.66 29.28 37.48
C LEU A 29 15.01 28.85 38.80
N PRO A 30 13.69 29.06 39.02
CA PRO A 30 13.01 28.50 40.16
C PRO A 30 12.67 27.03 39.95
N GLU A 31 13.11 26.21 40.91
CA GLU A 31 12.66 24.83 41.09
C GLU A 31 11.14 24.79 41.28
N ARG A 32 10.47 23.99 40.47
CA ARG A 32 9.08 23.58 40.73
C ARG A 32 9.06 22.17 41.33
N SER A 33 8.59 22.09 42.53
CA SER A 33 8.31 20.88 43.30
C SER A 33 7.32 19.96 42.58
N PRO A 34 7.43 18.60 42.79
CA PRO A 34 6.51 17.65 42.15
C PRO A 34 5.14 17.65 42.87
N GLY A 35 4.10 17.97 42.12
CA GLY A 35 2.71 17.85 42.55
C GLY A 35 2.28 16.38 42.63
N ARG A 36 1.65 16.04 43.74
CA ARG A 36 1.07 14.75 44.08
C ARG A 36 0.11 14.25 43.00
N ALA A 37 0.35 13.04 42.48
CA ALA A 37 -0.63 12.27 41.74
C ALA A 37 -1.75 11.80 42.68
N ALA A 38 -2.97 12.20 42.40
CA ALA A 38 -4.16 11.67 43.04
C ALA A 38 -4.45 10.26 42.51
N ARG A 39 -4.32 9.26 43.38
CA ARG A 39 -4.81 7.89 43.14
C ARG A 39 -6.34 7.92 43.16
N ALA A 40 -6.95 7.61 42.00
CA ALA A 40 -8.36 7.20 41.95
C ALA A 40 -8.49 5.78 42.48
N VAL A 41 -9.18 5.62 43.61
CA VAL A 41 -9.53 4.32 44.20
C VAL A 41 -10.76 3.81 43.46
N LEU A 42 -10.64 2.66 42.79
CA LEU A 42 -11.78 1.87 42.32
C LEU A 42 -12.27 0.97 43.46
N PRO A 43 -13.57 0.79 43.67
CA PRO A 43 -14.08 -0.09 44.72
C PRO A 43 -13.97 -1.56 44.31
N GLU A 44 -13.37 -2.34 45.21
CA GLU A 44 -13.37 -3.81 45.16
C GLU A 44 -14.80 -4.35 45.29
N ARG A 45 -15.21 -5.17 44.37
CA ARG A 45 -16.39 -6.02 44.51
C ARG A 45 -15.95 -7.43 44.93
N SER A 46 -16.38 -7.83 46.13
CA SER A 46 -16.25 -9.17 46.67
C SER A 46 -16.98 -10.22 45.83
N PRO A 47 -16.45 -11.48 45.75
CA PRO A 47 -17.12 -12.54 45.01
C PRO A 47 -18.21 -13.20 45.90
N GLY A 48 -19.45 -13.09 45.47
CA GLY A 48 -20.57 -13.86 46.01
C GLY A 48 -20.50 -15.32 45.55
N ARG A 49 -20.45 -16.21 46.54
CA ARG A 49 -20.64 -17.68 46.36
C ARG A 49 -22.10 -17.94 45.93
N THR A 50 -22.29 -18.60 44.79
CA THR A 50 -23.50 -19.40 44.54
C THR A 50 -23.06 -20.77 44.03
N GLY A 51 -23.46 -21.78 44.85
CA GLY A 51 -23.17 -23.19 44.61
C GLY A 51 -23.99 -23.77 43.45
N LEU A 52 -23.36 -24.63 42.68
CA LEU A 52 -24.02 -25.53 41.74
C LEU A 52 -24.18 -26.90 42.37
N PRO A 53 -25.34 -27.59 42.18
CA PRO A 53 -25.54 -28.93 42.75
C PRO A 53 -24.84 -29.98 41.91
N ALA A 54 -24.23 -30.94 42.63
CA ALA A 54 -23.61 -32.16 42.07
C ALA A 54 -24.64 -33.04 41.35
N ARG A 55 -24.32 -33.48 40.14
CA ARG A 55 -25.03 -34.58 39.48
C ARG A 55 -24.23 -35.88 39.61
N SER A 56 -24.87 -36.89 40.16
CA SER A 56 -24.40 -38.23 40.35
C SER A 56 -24.18 -39.02 39.04
N PRO A 57 -23.30 -40.03 39.04
CA PRO A 57 -23.00 -40.82 37.84
C PRO A 57 -24.07 -41.88 37.56
N VAL A 58 -24.53 -41.97 36.32
CA VAL A 58 -25.42 -43.03 35.83
C VAL A 58 -24.58 -44.26 35.52
N ARG A 59 -24.92 -45.39 36.18
CA ARG A 59 -24.43 -46.74 35.89
C ARG A 59 -25.04 -47.23 34.57
N VAL A 60 -24.20 -47.62 33.59
CA VAL A 60 -24.64 -48.39 32.42
C VAL A 60 -24.54 -49.86 32.74
N GLY A 61 -25.69 -50.52 32.72
CA GLY A 61 -25.81 -51.97 32.89
C GLY A 61 -25.39 -52.74 31.64
N ARG A 62 -24.65 -53.85 31.85
CA ARG A 62 -24.37 -54.84 30.84
C ARG A 62 -25.64 -55.64 30.56
N ALA A 63 -26.02 -55.76 29.27
CA ALA A 63 -26.95 -56.81 28.80
C ALA A 63 -26.25 -57.64 27.74
N GLY A 64 -26.36 -58.96 27.92
CA GLY A 64 -25.64 -60.01 27.21
C GLY A 64 -26.17 -60.28 25.80
N LEU A 65 -25.32 -60.84 25.01
CA LEU A 65 -25.56 -61.44 23.70
C LEU A 65 -25.98 -62.94 23.82
N PRO A 66 -26.81 -63.42 22.90
CA PRO A 66 -26.79 -64.85 22.55
C PRO A 66 -26.19 -65.07 21.13
N PRO A 67 -25.64 -66.28 20.87
CA PRO A 67 -24.86 -66.56 19.67
C PRO A 67 -25.71 -67.17 18.55
N GLY A 68 -25.35 -66.90 17.31
CA GLY A 68 -25.98 -67.53 16.18
C GLY A 68 -25.46 -67.25 14.80
N ARG A 69 -24.58 -68.11 14.32
CA ARG A 69 -24.40 -68.59 12.95
C ARG A 69 -23.65 -67.77 11.89
N LEU A 70 -22.58 -68.42 11.47
CA LEU A 70 -21.78 -68.20 10.26
C LEU A 70 -22.63 -68.06 8.97
N VAL A 71 -22.29 -67.11 8.14
CA VAL A 71 -22.27 -67.27 6.68
C VAL A 71 -20.97 -66.66 6.16
N ARG A 72 -20.12 -67.49 5.55
CA ARG A 72 -18.96 -67.17 4.75
C ARG A 72 -19.45 -66.63 3.40
N SER A 73 -18.92 -65.46 2.92
CA SER A 73 -18.57 -65.30 1.51
C SER A 73 -17.80 -64.00 1.35
N VAL A 74 -16.55 -64.11 1.03
CA VAL A 74 -15.72 -63.41 0.04
C VAL A 74 -16.19 -62.01 -0.41
N VAL A 75 -15.52 -60.97 0.08
CA VAL A 75 -14.99 -59.88 -0.75
C VAL A 75 -13.72 -59.37 -0.05
N LEU A 76 -12.57 -59.80 -0.55
CA LEU A 76 -11.25 -59.24 -0.29
C LEU A 76 -11.01 -58.10 -1.28
N ALA A 77 -10.36 -57.03 -0.83
CA ALA A 77 -9.79 -55.92 -1.56
C ALA A 77 -10.64 -54.65 -1.62
N ALA A 78 -10.68 -53.88 -0.52
CA ALA A 78 -10.75 -52.42 -0.52
C ALA A 78 -10.83 -51.83 0.92
N VAL A 79 -9.94 -52.19 1.84
CA VAL A 79 -9.78 -51.46 3.12
C VAL A 79 -8.33 -51.61 3.58
N ALA A 80 -7.46 -50.78 3.07
CA ALA A 80 -6.14 -50.54 3.66
C ALA A 80 -5.58 -49.17 3.21
N VAL A 81 -6.34 -48.07 3.35
CA VAL A 81 -5.79 -46.69 3.41
C VAL A 81 -6.79 -45.85 4.21
N LEU A 82 -6.88 -46.04 5.48
CA LEU A 82 -7.59 -45.10 6.37
C LEU A 82 -7.19 -45.43 7.82
N LEU A 83 -5.99 -44.98 8.20
CA LEU A 83 -5.59 -44.79 9.60
C LEU A 83 -4.18 -44.17 9.66
N VAL A 84 -4.04 -42.91 9.23
CA VAL A 84 -3.15 -41.92 9.83
C VAL A 84 -3.79 -40.54 9.55
N ALA A 85 -4.84 -40.21 10.28
CA ALA A 85 -5.28 -38.83 10.41
C ALA A 85 -4.76 -38.34 11.76
N GLY A 86 -3.53 -37.86 11.77
CA GLY A 86 -3.01 -36.98 12.81
C GLY A 86 -3.77 -35.65 12.74
N CYS A 87 -4.29 -35.21 13.88
CA CYS A 87 -4.92 -33.89 14.04
C CYS A 87 -3.87 -32.78 13.85
N ASP A 88 -3.69 -32.35 12.63
CA ASP A 88 -3.12 -31.06 12.35
C ASP A 88 -4.27 -30.14 11.88
N GLY A 89 -4.66 -29.20 12.74
CA GLY A 89 -5.68 -28.19 12.49
C GLY A 89 -5.20 -27.09 11.53
N GLY A 90 -4.59 -27.45 10.41
CA GLY A 90 -4.32 -26.58 9.30
C GLY A 90 -5.54 -26.54 8.38
N SER A 91 -6.17 -25.38 8.20
CA SER A 91 -7.18 -25.16 7.16
C SER A 91 -6.55 -25.52 5.82
N ALA A 92 -6.86 -26.71 5.30
CA ALA A 92 -6.47 -27.09 3.94
C ALA A 92 -7.16 -26.12 2.98
N ALA A 93 -6.37 -25.28 2.30
CA ALA A 93 -6.89 -24.47 1.21
C ALA A 93 -7.57 -25.41 0.20
N LEU A 94 -8.84 -25.18 -0.08
CA LEU A 94 -9.59 -25.97 -1.05
C LEU A 94 -8.88 -25.83 -2.41
N ALA A 95 -8.47 -26.97 -2.98
CA ALA A 95 -7.80 -26.96 -4.29
C ALA A 95 -8.80 -26.51 -5.37
N VAL A 96 -8.44 -25.46 -6.09
CA VAL A 96 -9.23 -25.01 -7.26
C VAL A 96 -8.84 -25.85 -8.48
N ASP A 97 -9.83 -26.41 -9.17
CA ASP A 97 -9.61 -27.12 -10.44
C ASP A 97 -9.27 -26.10 -11.55
N PRO A 98 -8.06 -26.10 -12.11
CA PRO A 98 -7.68 -25.17 -13.15
C PRO A 98 -8.51 -25.30 -14.45
N ALA A 99 -9.14 -26.46 -14.68
CA ALA A 99 -9.96 -26.71 -15.87
C ALA A 99 -11.36 -26.08 -15.77
N ALA A 100 -11.82 -25.75 -14.54
CA ALA A 100 -13.15 -25.18 -14.32
C ALA A 100 -13.25 -23.69 -14.65
N VAL A 101 -12.12 -22.98 -14.77
CA VAL A 101 -12.07 -21.50 -14.80
C VAL A 101 -11.91 -20.97 -16.22
N LYS A 102 -13.03 -20.80 -16.93
CA LYS A 102 -13.06 -20.07 -18.21
C LYS A 102 -13.66 -18.67 -18.01
N GLY A 103 -13.01 -17.64 -18.58
CA GLY A 103 -13.54 -16.25 -18.57
C GLY A 103 -13.13 -15.39 -17.41
N ILE A 104 -12.26 -15.88 -16.52
CA ILE A 104 -11.60 -15.07 -15.48
C ILE A 104 -10.73 -13.97 -16.11
N ASP A 105 -10.54 -12.87 -15.39
CA ASP A 105 -9.65 -11.75 -15.77
C ASP A 105 -10.10 -10.91 -16.98
N THR A 106 -11.35 -10.99 -17.41
CA THR A 106 -11.86 -10.09 -18.45
C THR A 106 -11.72 -8.62 -18.06
N GLY A 107 -11.92 -8.29 -16.77
CA GLY A 107 -11.82 -6.93 -16.27
C GLY A 107 -10.38 -6.46 -16.01
N THR A 108 -9.38 -7.33 -16.04
CA THR A 108 -7.97 -6.93 -15.91
C THR A 108 -7.38 -6.44 -17.23
N THR A 109 -7.89 -6.93 -18.36
CA THR A 109 -7.40 -6.59 -19.71
C THR A 109 -8.44 -5.86 -20.56
N GLY A 110 -9.72 -5.90 -20.18
CA GLY A 110 -10.85 -5.31 -20.88
C GLY A 110 -11.92 -4.80 -19.93
N ILE A 111 -13.10 -4.53 -20.46
CA ILE A 111 -14.27 -4.05 -19.69
C ILE A 111 -15.32 -5.16 -19.71
N ARG A 112 -15.67 -5.67 -18.54
CA ARG A 112 -16.76 -6.64 -18.37
C ARG A 112 -18.10 -5.95 -18.43
N ALA A 113 -19.06 -6.55 -19.16
CA ALA A 113 -20.43 -6.06 -19.32
C ALA A 113 -20.49 -4.55 -19.64
N PRO A 114 -19.93 -4.09 -20.78
CA PRO A 114 -19.91 -2.69 -21.14
C PRO A 114 -21.34 -2.17 -21.37
N SER A 115 -21.68 -1.02 -20.76
CA SER A 115 -22.98 -0.38 -20.86
C SER A 115 -22.85 1.14 -20.83
N LYS A 116 -23.79 1.83 -21.48
CA LYS A 116 -23.96 3.28 -21.40
C LYS A 116 -25.24 3.67 -20.63
N GLN A 117 -25.93 2.67 -20.10
CA GLN A 117 -27.16 2.89 -19.35
C GLN A 117 -26.89 3.74 -18.11
N THR A 118 -27.75 4.71 -17.89
CA THR A 118 -27.74 5.58 -16.72
C THR A 118 -28.93 5.26 -15.84
N GLY A 119 -28.79 5.52 -14.54
CA GLY A 119 -29.88 5.30 -13.59
C GLY A 119 -29.53 4.27 -12.52
N GLY A 120 -30.48 4.04 -11.64
CA GLY A 120 -30.38 3.05 -10.57
C GLY A 120 -29.46 3.46 -9.40
N THR A 121 -29.39 2.56 -8.43
CA THR A 121 -28.52 2.70 -7.25
C THR A 121 -27.44 1.63 -7.28
N LEU A 122 -26.18 2.07 -7.30
CA LEU A 122 -25.00 1.21 -7.12
C LEU A 122 -24.77 1.02 -5.62
N LYS A 123 -24.76 -0.22 -5.15
CA LYS A 123 -24.51 -0.58 -3.75
C LYS A 123 -23.15 -1.21 -3.63
N VAL A 124 -22.27 -0.58 -2.87
CA VAL A 124 -20.91 -1.07 -2.66
C VAL A 124 -20.58 -1.18 -1.18
N VAL A 125 -19.70 -2.10 -0.86
CA VAL A 125 -19.23 -2.34 0.50
C VAL A 125 -17.72 -2.14 0.57
N THR A 126 -17.22 -1.75 1.76
CA THR A 126 -15.78 -1.67 2.04
C THR A 126 -15.49 -1.99 3.50
N GLY A 127 -14.22 -2.18 3.83
CA GLY A 127 -13.76 -2.21 5.21
C GLY A 127 -13.74 -0.81 5.84
N ALA A 128 -12.86 -0.63 6.81
CA ALA A 128 -12.70 0.65 7.50
C ALA A 128 -12.31 1.77 6.52
N VAL A 129 -12.95 2.92 6.68
CA VAL A 129 -12.63 4.16 5.98
C VAL A 129 -11.86 5.06 6.93
N ASP A 130 -10.57 5.26 6.66
CA ASP A 130 -9.68 6.08 7.49
C ASP A 130 -10.09 7.55 7.48
N SER A 131 -10.47 8.10 6.34
CA SER A 131 -11.01 9.45 6.21
C SER A 131 -11.67 9.66 4.85
N LEU A 132 -12.71 10.52 4.79
CA LEU A 132 -13.24 11.05 3.53
C LEU A 132 -12.64 12.44 3.20
N ASP A 133 -11.73 12.97 4.01
CA ASP A 133 -10.91 14.12 3.64
C ASP A 133 -9.78 13.65 2.69
N PRO A 134 -9.70 14.16 1.44
CA PRO A 134 -8.69 13.75 0.48
C PRO A 134 -7.25 13.90 0.97
N ALA A 135 -7.01 14.84 1.88
CA ALA A 135 -5.69 15.11 2.45
C ALA A 135 -5.31 14.14 3.59
N ARG A 136 -6.26 13.37 4.15
CA ARG A 136 -6.05 12.57 5.35
C ARG A 136 -6.14 11.05 5.16
N SER A 137 -6.57 10.57 4.00
CA SER A 137 -6.66 9.14 3.72
C SER A 137 -5.35 8.59 3.13
N TYR A 138 -4.99 7.38 3.57
CA TYR A 138 -3.84 6.61 3.04
C TYR A 138 -4.28 5.20 2.59
N SER A 139 -5.46 5.10 1.97
CA SER A 139 -6.04 3.84 1.50
C SER A 139 -6.42 3.91 0.02
N PRO A 140 -5.82 3.10 -0.88
CA PRO A 140 -6.17 3.08 -2.30
C PRO A 140 -7.65 2.79 -2.57
N GLY A 141 -8.30 1.94 -1.77
CA GLY A 141 -9.75 1.70 -1.88
C GLY A 141 -10.57 2.94 -1.57
N VAL A 142 -10.19 3.69 -0.52
CA VAL A 142 -10.84 4.97 -0.17
C VAL A 142 -10.54 6.05 -1.21
N TRP A 143 -9.32 6.08 -1.77
CA TRP A 143 -8.99 6.99 -2.88
C TRP A 143 -9.87 6.75 -4.11
N ASN A 144 -10.23 5.48 -4.41
CA ASN A 144 -11.17 5.15 -5.47
C ASN A 144 -12.58 5.74 -5.20
N VAL A 145 -13.03 5.69 -3.94
CA VAL A 145 -14.30 6.33 -3.51
C VAL A 145 -14.22 7.85 -3.65
N MET A 146 -13.11 8.47 -3.28
CA MET A 146 -12.92 9.91 -3.37
C MET A 146 -13.06 10.45 -4.80
N ARG A 147 -12.75 9.65 -5.82
CA ARG A 147 -12.94 10.02 -7.23
C ARG A 147 -14.38 10.34 -7.61
N LEU A 148 -15.36 9.93 -6.80
CA LEU A 148 -16.77 10.26 -7.01
C LEU A 148 -17.06 11.73 -6.78
N TYR A 149 -16.35 12.38 -5.84
CA TYR A 149 -16.63 13.75 -5.43
C TYR A 149 -15.43 14.71 -5.54
N THR A 150 -14.22 14.20 -5.74
CA THR A 150 -13.02 15.02 -5.94
C THR A 150 -12.46 14.89 -7.36
N ARG A 151 -11.78 15.92 -7.81
CA ARG A 151 -11.03 15.96 -9.07
C ARG A 151 -9.66 16.57 -8.81
N GLN A 152 -8.65 16.14 -9.56
CA GLN A 152 -7.28 16.63 -9.46
C GLN A 152 -6.86 17.30 -10.78
N LEU A 153 -5.68 17.93 -10.84
CA LEU A 153 -5.15 18.50 -12.09
C LEU A 153 -5.04 17.44 -13.18
N VAL A 154 -4.54 16.29 -12.81
CA VAL A 154 -4.44 15.07 -13.61
C VAL A 154 -5.03 13.90 -12.83
N ALA A 155 -5.37 12.81 -13.49
CA ALA A 155 -5.92 11.59 -12.89
C ALA A 155 -5.35 10.38 -13.60
N TYR A 156 -5.50 9.17 -13.03
CA TYR A 156 -5.18 7.93 -13.75
C TYR A 156 -6.21 7.65 -14.83
N ALA A 157 -5.73 7.12 -15.98
CA ALA A 157 -6.57 6.85 -17.13
C ALA A 157 -7.70 5.86 -16.77
N PRO A 158 -8.96 6.12 -17.20
CA PRO A 158 -10.08 5.21 -16.94
C PRO A 158 -10.04 4.01 -17.89
N ARG A 159 -9.03 3.16 -17.72
CA ARG A 159 -8.74 1.99 -18.56
C ARG A 159 -8.24 0.83 -17.71
N PRO A 160 -8.50 -0.42 -18.14
CA PRO A 160 -7.91 -1.60 -17.53
C PRO A 160 -6.41 -1.74 -17.83
N GLY A 161 -5.75 -2.60 -17.08
CA GLY A 161 -4.37 -2.98 -17.30
C GLY A 161 -3.35 -1.85 -17.15
N THR A 162 -2.19 -1.99 -17.76
CA THR A 162 -1.07 -1.04 -17.66
C THR A 162 -1.40 0.36 -18.20
N ASP A 163 -2.34 0.46 -19.14
CA ASP A 163 -2.82 1.77 -19.62
C ASP A 163 -3.51 2.57 -18.52
N GLY A 164 -4.16 1.91 -17.56
CA GLY A 164 -4.78 2.53 -16.39
C GLY A 164 -3.78 3.14 -15.41
N ALA A 165 -2.53 2.72 -15.45
CA ALA A 165 -1.46 3.28 -14.62
C ALA A 165 -0.94 4.63 -15.11
N ARG A 166 -1.30 5.06 -16.32
CA ARG A 166 -0.83 6.33 -16.90
C ARG A 166 -1.70 7.50 -16.45
N THR A 167 -1.07 8.66 -16.23
CA THR A 167 -1.80 9.90 -15.94
C THR A 167 -2.40 10.51 -17.21
N VAL A 168 -3.57 11.12 -17.06
CA VAL A 168 -4.27 11.89 -18.09
C VAL A 168 -4.78 13.21 -17.51
N PRO A 169 -4.94 14.28 -18.32
CA PRO A 169 -5.51 15.54 -17.83
C PRO A 169 -6.93 15.35 -17.31
N ASP A 170 -7.22 15.92 -16.10
CA ASP A 170 -8.56 15.98 -15.52
C ASP A 170 -9.07 17.43 -15.42
N LEU A 171 -8.77 18.14 -14.33
CA LEU A 171 -9.07 19.59 -14.24
C LEU A 171 -8.19 20.41 -15.19
N ALA A 172 -6.96 19.95 -15.44
CA ALA A 172 -6.07 20.61 -16.40
C ALA A 172 -6.46 20.29 -17.86
N THR A 173 -6.09 21.16 -18.77
CA THR A 173 -6.30 20.99 -20.22
C THR A 173 -5.30 20.04 -20.86
N ALA A 174 -4.12 19.90 -20.26
CA ALA A 174 -3.01 19.07 -20.71
C ALA A 174 -2.20 18.55 -19.50
N PRO A 175 -1.32 17.56 -19.68
CA PRO A 175 -0.32 17.19 -18.68
C PRO A 175 0.55 18.38 -18.30
N GLY A 176 1.26 18.27 -17.18
CA GLY A 176 2.19 19.28 -16.72
C GLY A 176 3.26 19.63 -17.76
N ARG A 177 3.59 20.91 -17.89
CA ARG A 177 4.65 21.40 -18.78
C ARG A 177 5.83 21.88 -17.96
N THR A 178 7.01 21.42 -18.30
CA THR A 178 8.28 21.84 -17.71
C THR A 178 9.25 22.28 -18.80
N THR A 179 10.14 23.24 -18.50
CA THR A 179 11.17 23.76 -19.42
C THR A 179 12.56 23.75 -18.80
N ASP A 180 12.68 23.31 -17.54
CA ASP A 180 13.90 23.35 -16.73
C ASP A 180 14.25 21.98 -16.12
N GLY A 181 13.99 20.91 -16.87
CA GLY A 181 14.35 19.55 -16.45
C GLY A 181 13.47 18.97 -15.35
N GLY A 182 12.24 19.46 -15.19
CA GLY A 182 11.29 18.91 -14.22
C GLY A 182 11.33 19.59 -12.85
N ARG A 183 11.94 20.76 -12.75
CA ARG A 183 11.95 21.55 -11.51
C ARG A 183 10.73 22.48 -11.41
N THR A 184 10.32 23.08 -12.52
CA THR A 184 9.13 23.93 -12.56
C THR A 184 8.07 23.32 -13.47
N TRP A 185 6.84 23.19 -12.96
CA TRP A 185 5.72 22.59 -13.64
C TRP A 185 4.54 23.55 -13.73
N THR A 186 3.98 23.74 -14.91
CA THR A 186 2.84 24.64 -15.14
C THR A 186 1.65 23.89 -15.71
N TYR A 187 0.46 24.19 -15.19
CA TYR A 187 -0.83 23.65 -15.61
C TYR A 187 -1.81 24.78 -15.90
N THR A 188 -2.73 24.52 -16.85
CA THR A 188 -3.85 25.43 -17.16
C THR A 188 -5.16 24.69 -16.94
N LEU A 189 -6.03 25.20 -16.07
CA LEU A 189 -7.34 24.64 -15.79
C LEU A 189 -8.29 24.77 -16.98
N ARG A 190 -9.17 23.79 -17.14
CA ARG A 190 -10.29 23.84 -18.11
C ARG A 190 -11.21 25.02 -17.79
N PRO A 191 -11.87 25.62 -18.80
CA PRO A 191 -12.88 26.64 -18.54
C PRO A 191 -14.16 26.01 -17.97
N GLY A 192 -14.90 26.78 -17.18
CA GLY A 192 -16.23 26.41 -16.69
C GLY A 192 -16.27 25.33 -15.62
N LEU A 193 -15.18 25.16 -14.87
CA LEU A 193 -15.13 24.30 -13.69
C LEU A 193 -15.93 24.94 -12.55
N THR A 194 -16.75 24.13 -11.87
CA THR A 194 -17.58 24.59 -10.76
C THR A 194 -17.60 23.59 -9.62
N TRP A 195 -17.78 24.10 -8.42
CA TRP A 195 -18.15 23.35 -7.24
C TRP A 195 -19.64 22.99 -7.25
N GLU A 196 -20.07 22.06 -6.38
CA GLU A 196 -21.49 21.68 -6.24
C GLU A 196 -22.40 22.83 -5.79
N ASP A 197 -21.86 23.86 -5.15
CA ASP A 197 -22.56 25.09 -4.78
C ASP A 197 -22.73 26.08 -5.95
N GLY A 198 -22.20 25.74 -7.12
CA GLY A 198 -22.23 26.55 -8.35
C GLY A 198 -21.12 27.62 -8.44
N SER A 199 -20.29 27.77 -7.44
CA SER A 199 -19.16 28.69 -7.46
C SER A 199 -18.04 28.18 -8.36
N ALA A 200 -17.25 29.10 -8.96
CA ALA A 200 -16.13 28.74 -9.81
C ALA A 200 -15.04 28.02 -9.01
N LEU A 201 -14.49 26.94 -9.61
CA LEU A 201 -13.28 26.27 -9.13
C LEU A 201 -12.08 26.90 -9.86
N THR A 202 -11.08 27.35 -9.11
CA THR A 202 -9.93 28.12 -9.59
C THR A 202 -8.60 27.51 -9.20
N SER A 203 -7.51 28.04 -9.77
CA SER A 203 -6.13 27.68 -9.41
C SER A 203 -5.83 27.93 -7.92
N ALA A 204 -6.47 28.94 -7.30
CA ALA A 204 -6.33 29.22 -5.88
C ALA A 204 -6.90 28.10 -5.00
N ASP A 205 -7.99 27.42 -5.42
CA ASP A 205 -8.55 26.28 -4.70
C ASP A 205 -7.61 25.06 -4.76
N VAL A 206 -6.93 24.85 -5.91
CA VAL A 206 -5.90 23.81 -6.06
C VAL A 206 -4.72 24.09 -5.14
N LYS A 207 -4.21 25.31 -5.15
CA LYS A 207 -3.12 25.74 -4.26
C LYS A 207 -3.49 25.50 -2.81
N TYR A 208 -4.66 25.97 -2.38
CA TYR A 208 -5.11 25.82 -0.99
C TYR A 208 -5.21 24.35 -0.55
N GLY A 209 -5.76 23.47 -1.42
CA GLY A 209 -5.87 22.05 -1.13
C GLY A 209 -4.50 21.40 -0.87
N ILE A 210 -3.48 21.75 -1.64
CA ILE A 210 -2.10 21.25 -1.45
C ILE A 210 -1.46 21.90 -0.22
N GLU A 211 -1.70 23.19 0.02
CA GLU A 211 -1.19 23.89 1.21
C GLU A 211 -1.68 23.29 2.53
N ARG A 212 -2.88 22.71 2.55
CA ARG A 212 -3.41 22.00 3.74
C ARG A 212 -2.51 20.86 4.20
N LEU A 213 -1.83 20.18 3.28
CA LEU A 213 -0.93 19.05 3.59
C LEU A 213 0.24 19.45 4.51
N PHE A 214 0.60 20.75 4.55
CA PHE A 214 1.67 21.26 5.40
C PHE A 214 1.25 21.49 6.85
N ALA A 215 -0.04 21.55 7.12
CA ALA A 215 -0.58 21.71 8.48
C ALA A 215 -0.64 20.37 9.21
N SER A 216 0.51 19.74 9.49
CA SER A 216 0.63 18.38 10.03
C SER A 216 0.02 18.19 11.43
N ASP A 217 -0.33 19.24 12.12
CA ASP A 217 -1.07 19.24 13.40
C ASP A 217 -2.59 19.17 13.23
N VAL A 218 -3.10 19.49 12.04
CA VAL A 218 -4.54 19.45 11.69
C VAL A 218 -4.80 18.33 10.67
N ILE A 219 -3.96 18.23 9.66
CA ILE A 219 -4.08 17.27 8.57
C ILE A 219 -3.09 16.13 8.81
N THR A 220 -3.60 15.04 9.36
CA THR A 220 -2.81 13.84 9.71
C THR A 220 -3.21 12.65 8.85
N GLY A 221 -2.29 11.73 8.60
CA GLY A 221 -2.57 10.40 8.04
C GLY A 221 -2.45 10.25 6.52
N GLY A 222 -2.54 11.32 5.74
CA GLY A 222 -2.44 11.27 4.27
C GLY A 222 -0.99 11.20 3.74
N PRO A 223 -0.81 10.94 2.42
CA PRO A 223 0.51 10.93 1.80
C PRO A 223 1.12 12.32 1.74
N ASN A 224 2.42 12.42 2.00
CA ASN A 224 3.15 13.69 2.10
C ASN A 224 4.10 13.97 0.93
N TRP A 225 3.93 13.31 -0.21
CA TRP A 225 4.80 13.45 -1.39
C TRP A 225 4.92 14.90 -1.88
N ALA A 226 3.81 15.63 -1.95
CA ALA A 226 3.82 17.02 -2.34
C ALA A 226 4.58 17.90 -1.34
N VAL A 227 4.44 17.63 -0.04
CA VAL A 227 5.17 18.34 1.02
C VAL A 227 6.67 18.16 0.84
N GLN A 228 7.15 16.91 0.62
CA GLN A 228 8.57 16.60 0.45
C GLN A 228 9.21 17.30 -0.77
N LEU A 229 8.42 17.60 -1.79
CA LEU A 229 8.88 18.17 -3.06
C LEU A 229 8.69 19.68 -3.16
N LEU A 230 7.82 20.27 -2.34
CA LEU A 230 7.50 21.70 -2.38
C LEU A 230 8.06 22.48 -1.18
N ASP A 231 8.41 21.80 -0.10
CA ASP A 231 8.87 22.46 1.12
C ASP A 231 10.31 22.96 1.00
N ASP A 232 10.49 24.24 1.25
CA ASP A 232 11.81 24.82 1.50
C ASP A 232 12.22 24.52 2.96
N ARG A 233 13.03 23.49 3.16
CA ARG A 233 13.49 23.05 4.48
C ARG A 233 14.22 24.12 5.29
N ILE A 234 14.66 25.23 4.66
CA ILE A 234 15.32 26.34 5.33
C ILE A 234 14.28 27.18 6.09
N LYS A 235 13.07 27.30 5.54
CA LYS A 235 11.94 27.99 6.17
C LYS A 235 10.66 27.18 5.96
N PRO A 236 10.42 26.16 6.79
CA PRO A 236 9.24 25.29 6.66
C PRO A 236 7.95 26.11 6.70
N TYR A 237 7.03 25.81 5.78
CA TYR A 237 5.70 26.38 5.76
C TYR A 237 4.78 25.59 6.69
N GLY A 238 4.08 26.27 7.61
CA GLY A 238 3.23 25.65 8.63
C GLY A 238 1.78 25.44 8.21
N GLY A 239 1.45 25.58 6.92
CA GLY A 239 0.09 25.41 6.39
C GLY A 239 -0.78 26.67 6.46
N PRO A 240 -1.94 26.68 5.75
CA PRO A 240 -2.77 27.86 5.56
C PRO A 240 -3.49 28.33 6.84
N TYR A 241 -3.59 27.45 7.84
CA TYR A 241 -4.18 27.83 9.14
C TYR A 241 -3.27 28.74 9.98
N ARG A 242 -1.96 28.70 9.74
CA ARG A 242 -0.95 29.49 10.43
C ARG A 242 -0.41 30.63 9.58
N GLU A 243 -0.23 30.41 8.27
CA GLU A 243 0.44 31.32 7.37
C GLU A 243 -0.44 31.67 6.16
N ARG A 244 -1.22 32.76 6.27
CA ARG A 244 -2.17 33.21 5.24
C ARG A 244 -1.50 33.69 3.94
N ALA A 245 -0.20 34.00 3.97
CA ALA A 245 0.54 34.41 2.77
C ALA A 245 0.68 33.29 1.74
N GLY A 246 0.47 32.04 2.17
CA GLY A 246 0.55 30.85 1.35
C GLY A 246 1.96 30.45 0.98
N LEU A 247 2.08 29.26 0.41
CA LEU A 247 3.35 28.64 0.00
C LEU A 247 3.89 29.32 -1.26
N LYS A 248 5.13 29.82 -1.21
CA LYS A 248 5.77 30.56 -2.31
C LYS A 248 6.11 29.68 -3.52
N SER A 249 6.37 28.40 -3.30
CA SER A 249 6.66 27.44 -4.36
C SER A 249 5.43 27.09 -5.23
N ILE A 250 4.23 27.60 -4.87
CA ILE A 250 3.02 27.47 -5.68
C ILE A 250 2.52 28.87 -6.08
N ALA A 251 2.64 29.19 -7.36
CA ALA A 251 2.14 30.47 -7.92
C ALA A 251 0.81 30.26 -8.66
N THR A 252 -0.13 31.19 -8.46
CA THR A 252 -1.44 31.22 -9.15
C THR A 252 -1.61 32.62 -9.79
N PRO A 253 -0.94 32.89 -10.94
CA PRO A 253 -0.93 34.20 -11.54
C PRO A 253 -2.31 34.67 -12.02
N ASP A 254 -3.20 33.75 -12.33
CA ASP A 254 -4.59 33.96 -12.68
C ASP A 254 -5.47 32.79 -12.22
N ALA A 255 -6.79 32.91 -12.41
CA ALA A 255 -7.78 31.92 -11.94
C ALA A 255 -7.63 30.52 -12.57
N ARG A 256 -6.85 30.36 -13.63
CA ARG A 256 -6.70 29.10 -14.37
C ARG A 256 -5.27 28.59 -14.47
N THR A 257 -4.29 29.40 -14.20
CA THR A 257 -2.87 29.01 -14.30
C THR A 257 -2.32 28.73 -12.90
N ILE A 258 -1.65 27.59 -12.77
CA ILE A 258 -0.93 27.22 -11.54
C ILE A 258 0.47 26.73 -11.91
N THR A 259 1.46 27.19 -11.18
CA THR A 259 2.87 26.83 -11.38
C THR A 259 3.46 26.34 -10.06
N PHE A 260 4.12 25.19 -10.11
CA PHE A 260 4.83 24.57 -8.99
C PHE A 260 6.34 24.67 -9.22
N THR A 261 7.08 25.12 -8.23
CA THR A 261 8.55 25.09 -8.23
C THR A 261 9.00 24.08 -7.18
N LEU A 262 9.57 22.96 -7.65
CA LEU A 262 10.00 21.87 -6.80
C LEU A 262 11.40 22.13 -6.22
N VAL A 263 11.70 21.57 -5.06
CA VAL A 263 13.02 21.68 -4.40
C VAL A 263 14.12 20.97 -5.19
N ARG A 264 13.75 20.04 -6.07
CA ARG A 264 14.65 19.29 -6.99
C ARG A 264 13.90 18.87 -8.24
N PRO A 265 14.59 18.56 -9.36
CA PRO A 265 13.96 17.95 -10.52
C PRO A 265 13.21 16.67 -10.14
N PHE A 266 11.99 16.52 -10.68
CA PHE A 266 11.15 15.35 -10.40
C PHE A 266 10.21 15.07 -11.58
N ALA A 267 10.50 14.01 -12.33
CA ALA A 267 9.78 13.66 -13.55
C ALA A 267 8.35 13.13 -13.29
N ASN A 268 8.12 12.51 -12.12
CA ASN A 268 6.83 11.90 -11.75
C ASN A 268 5.88 12.88 -11.03
N TRP A 269 5.95 14.18 -11.33
CA TRP A 269 5.11 15.17 -10.64
C TRP A 269 3.61 15.02 -10.97
N ASP A 270 3.26 14.62 -12.19
CA ASP A 270 1.88 14.30 -12.58
C ASP A 270 1.29 13.17 -11.72
N GLU A 271 2.07 12.13 -11.41
CA GLU A 271 1.61 11.01 -10.58
C GLU A 271 1.31 11.44 -9.14
N VAL A 272 2.11 12.34 -8.58
CA VAL A 272 1.85 12.92 -7.25
C VAL A 272 0.58 13.77 -7.27
N LEU A 273 0.37 14.56 -8.33
CA LEU A 273 -0.82 15.40 -8.50
C LEU A 273 -2.08 14.60 -8.87
N ALA A 274 -1.97 13.33 -9.26
CA ALA A 274 -3.09 12.42 -9.48
C ALA A 274 -3.64 11.82 -8.17
N LEU A 275 -2.88 11.92 -7.06
CA LEU A 275 -3.35 11.46 -5.76
C LEU A 275 -4.48 12.36 -5.23
N PRO A 276 -5.49 11.81 -4.54
CA PRO A 276 -6.56 12.61 -3.91
C PRO A 276 -6.05 13.69 -2.96
N ALA A 277 -4.90 13.50 -2.33
CA ALA A 277 -4.26 14.51 -1.49
C ALA A 277 -3.98 15.84 -2.22
N ALA A 278 -3.86 15.82 -3.56
CA ALA A 278 -3.71 17.01 -4.39
C ALA A 278 -5.05 17.60 -4.88
N SER A 279 -6.18 17.18 -4.31
CA SER A 279 -7.50 17.72 -4.66
C SER A 279 -7.63 19.19 -4.27
N PRO A 280 -8.26 20.02 -5.09
CA PRO A 280 -8.62 21.36 -4.68
C PRO A 280 -9.54 21.34 -3.47
N VAL A 281 -9.34 22.31 -2.59
CA VAL A 281 -10.21 22.60 -1.46
C VAL A 281 -10.53 24.08 -1.45
N ARG A 282 -11.80 24.42 -1.25
CA ARG A 282 -12.20 25.81 -1.16
C ARG A 282 -11.98 26.32 0.26
N ALA A 283 -11.13 27.31 0.44
CA ALA A 283 -10.73 27.82 1.74
C ALA A 283 -11.91 28.16 2.68
N ARG A 284 -13.00 28.77 2.13
CA ARG A 284 -14.19 29.12 2.93
C ARG A 284 -15.07 27.91 3.33
N ALA A 285 -14.88 26.74 2.71
CA ALA A 285 -15.61 25.52 3.01
C ALA A 285 -14.76 24.54 3.84
N ASP A 286 -13.51 24.88 4.09
CA ASP A 286 -12.61 24.06 4.90
C ASP A 286 -12.98 24.17 6.39
N THR A 287 -13.19 23.03 7.03
CA THR A 287 -13.51 22.89 8.44
C THR A 287 -12.38 22.21 9.24
N GLY A 288 -11.16 22.21 8.68
CA GLY A 288 -9.98 21.61 9.31
C GLY A 288 -10.14 20.08 9.42
N GLU A 289 -9.99 19.56 10.64
CA GLU A 289 -10.08 18.10 10.92
C GLU A 289 -11.43 17.49 10.53
N ASP A 290 -12.50 18.28 10.56
CA ASP A 290 -13.87 17.84 10.28
C ASP A 290 -14.24 17.91 8.78
N TYR A 291 -13.33 18.36 7.89
CA TYR A 291 -13.62 18.52 6.46
C TYR A 291 -14.15 17.23 5.81
N GLY A 292 -13.64 16.06 6.22
CA GLY A 292 -14.08 14.76 5.71
C GLY A 292 -15.53 14.39 6.01
N ARG A 293 -16.19 15.06 6.97
CA ARG A 293 -17.62 14.81 7.26
C ARG A 293 -18.54 15.31 6.15
N LYS A 294 -18.14 16.36 5.45
CA LYS A 294 -18.90 16.95 4.35
C LYS A 294 -17.97 17.69 3.37
N PRO A 295 -17.09 16.97 2.67
CA PRO A 295 -16.21 17.58 1.69
C PRO A 295 -17.03 18.19 0.55
N LEU A 296 -16.66 19.40 0.11
CA LEU A 296 -17.31 20.07 -1.01
C LEU A 296 -16.94 19.36 -2.31
N SER A 297 -17.93 19.02 -3.14
CA SER A 297 -17.71 18.24 -4.36
C SER A 297 -17.32 19.09 -5.57
N SER A 298 -16.28 18.66 -6.27
CA SER A 298 -15.92 19.08 -7.64
C SER A 298 -16.22 17.97 -8.68
N GLY A 299 -16.59 16.78 -8.21
CA GLY A 299 -16.83 15.58 -9.02
C GLY A 299 -18.28 15.35 -9.42
N PRO A 300 -18.56 14.19 -10.06
CA PRO A 300 -19.90 13.85 -10.57
C PRO A 300 -20.94 13.56 -9.48
N TYR A 301 -20.52 13.24 -8.28
CA TYR A 301 -21.39 12.99 -7.14
C TYR A 301 -21.07 13.92 -5.98
N ARG A 302 -22.03 14.07 -5.08
CA ARG A 302 -21.85 14.78 -3.80
C ARG A 302 -22.35 13.90 -2.66
N ILE A 303 -21.72 14.02 -1.50
CA ILE A 303 -22.13 13.34 -0.28
C ILE A 303 -23.36 14.05 0.27
N THR A 304 -24.46 13.31 0.51
CA THR A 304 -25.69 13.85 1.11
C THR A 304 -25.77 13.56 2.60
N GLY A 305 -25.07 12.56 3.09
CA GLY A 305 -25.04 12.20 4.49
C GLY A 305 -24.24 10.94 4.75
N ILE A 306 -23.86 10.77 6.01
CA ILE A 306 -23.30 9.54 6.57
C ILE A 306 -24.32 9.05 7.59
N GLY A 307 -24.88 7.87 7.36
CA GLY A 307 -25.84 7.20 8.24
C GLY A 307 -25.21 6.82 9.58
N LYS A 308 -26.04 6.54 10.58
CA LYS A 308 -25.57 6.02 11.88
C LYS A 308 -24.95 4.63 11.79
N ASP A 309 -25.27 3.92 10.74
CA ASP A 309 -24.75 2.59 10.36
C ASP A 309 -23.45 2.66 9.53
N GLY A 310 -22.88 3.84 9.35
CA GLY A 310 -21.67 4.05 8.53
C GLY A 310 -21.95 4.16 7.03
N THR A 311 -23.20 4.04 6.56
CA THR A 311 -23.50 4.15 5.13
C THR A 311 -23.31 5.57 4.62
N VAL A 312 -22.43 5.75 3.65
CA VAL A 312 -22.21 7.02 2.95
C VAL A 312 -23.08 7.08 1.70
N SER A 313 -23.97 8.07 1.63
CA SER A 313 -24.87 8.27 0.50
C SER A 313 -24.38 9.33 -0.46
N PHE A 314 -24.25 8.94 -1.75
CA PHE A 314 -23.87 9.84 -2.84
C PHE A 314 -25.03 10.00 -3.81
N VAL A 315 -25.28 11.23 -4.26
CA VAL A 315 -26.21 11.55 -5.35
C VAL A 315 -25.48 12.37 -6.41
N ARG A 316 -26.02 12.38 -7.63
CA ARG A 316 -25.44 13.18 -8.72
C ARG A 316 -25.25 14.64 -8.30
N ASN A 317 -24.11 15.20 -8.64
CA ASN A 317 -23.86 16.64 -8.52
C ASN A 317 -24.48 17.37 -9.72
N PRO A 318 -25.53 18.20 -9.54
CA PRO A 318 -26.22 18.85 -10.66
C PRO A 318 -25.36 19.92 -11.34
N ARG A 319 -24.27 20.34 -10.74
CA ARG A 319 -23.33 21.32 -11.28
C ARG A 319 -22.19 20.69 -12.08
N TRP A 320 -21.96 19.38 -11.91
CA TRP A 320 -20.94 18.69 -12.69
C TRP A 320 -21.33 18.57 -14.17
N ARG A 321 -20.37 18.78 -15.04
CA ARG A 321 -20.55 18.72 -16.49
C ARG A 321 -19.60 17.71 -17.11
N LYS A 322 -20.16 16.68 -17.76
CA LYS A 322 -19.38 15.65 -18.48
C LYS A 322 -18.41 16.26 -19.50
N ALA A 323 -18.77 17.37 -20.15
CA ALA A 323 -17.92 18.04 -21.14
C ALA A 323 -16.59 18.57 -20.55
N THR A 324 -16.52 18.77 -19.23
CA THR A 324 -15.29 19.19 -18.52
C THR A 324 -14.54 18.05 -17.87
N ASP A 325 -15.08 16.83 -17.90
CA ASP A 325 -14.52 15.65 -17.20
C ASP A 325 -14.29 14.48 -18.17
N PRO A 326 -13.05 14.29 -18.64
CA PRO A 326 -12.75 13.19 -19.56
C PRO A 326 -12.65 11.83 -18.86
N VAL A 327 -12.59 11.81 -17.52
CA VAL A 327 -12.24 10.62 -16.73
C VAL A 327 -13.48 9.84 -16.25
N ARG A 328 -14.49 10.53 -15.69
CA ARG A 328 -15.61 9.88 -14.99
C ARG A 328 -16.86 9.79 -15.87
N THR A 329 -17.65 8.72 -15.71
CA THR A 329 -18.86 8.48 -16.53
C THR A 329 -20.16 8.91 -15.83
N ALA A 330 -20.25 8.76 -14.51
CA ALA A 330 -21.44 9.08 -13.68
C ALA A 330 -22.71 8.34 -14.12
N LEU A 331 -22.67 7.01 -14.26
CA LEU A 331 -23.80 6.22 -14.74
C LEU A 331 -24.91 6.02 -13.70
N PRO A 332 -24.68 5.62 -12.43
CA PRO A 332 -25.72 5.52 -11.41
C PRO A 332 -26.33 6.87 -11.03
N ASP A 333 -27.59 6.89 -10.61
CA ASP A 333 -28.22 8.09 -10.02
C ASP A 333 -27.78 8.30 -8.58
N LYS A 334 -27.58 7.19 -7.86
CA LYS A 334 -27.22 7.12 -6.46
C LYS A 334 -26.14 6.06 -6.24
N ILE A 335 -25.24 6.31 -5.28
CA ILE A 335 -24.30 5.30 -4.80
C ILE A 335 -24.46 5.20 -3.28
N GLU A 336 -24.58 3.99 -2.77
CA GLU A 336 -24.60 3.65 -1.35
C GLU A 336 -23.32 2.88 -1.04
N LEU A 337 -22.47 3.44 -0.17
CA LEU A 337 -21.25 2.81 0.30
C LEU A 337 -21.44 2.45 1.78
N GLU A 338 -21.48 1.16 2.08
CA GLU A 338 -21.45 0.68 3.46
C GLU A 338 -19.98 0.49 3.88
N THR A 339 -19.61 1.13 5.01
CA THR A 339 -18.25 1.11 5.57
C THR A 339 -18.16 0.16 6.76
N ASP A 340 -16.95 -0.14 7.19
CA ASP A 340 -16.64 -0.96 8.37
C ASP A 340 -17.21 -2.39 8.32
N VAL A 341 -17.48 -2.89 7.11
CA VAL A 341 -18.00 -4.25 6.90
C VAL A 341 -16.86 -5.26 6.99
N LEU A 342 -16.99 -6.25 7.87
CA LEU A 342 -15.98 -7.29 8.06
C LEU A 342 -15.80 -8.14 6.79
N PRO A 343 -14.59 -8.67 6.51
CA PRO A 343 -14.31 -9.40 5.26
C PRO A 343 -15.29 -10.53 4.93
N PRO A 344 -15.64 -11.47 5.84
CA PRO A 344 -16.60 -12.53 5.52
C PRO A 344 -18.01 -12.02 5.20
N GLU A 345 -18.40 -10.89 5.81
CA GLU A 345 -19.69 -10.27 5.55
C GLU A 345 -19.71 -9.54 4.21
N ARG A 346 -18.60 -8.91 3.79
CA ARG A 346 -18.46 -8.35 2.43
C ARG A 346 -18.64 -9.44 1.37
N ASP A 347 -17.92 -10.56 1.53
CA ASP A 347 -18.02 -11.72 0.63
C ASP A 347 -19.48 -12.19 0.52
N ARG A 348 -20.13 -12.41 1.67
CA ARG A 348 -21.54 -12.87 1.71
C ARG A 348 -22.47 -11.91 0.97
N ARG A 349 -22.31 -10.58 1.15
CA ARG A 349 -23.18 -9.57 0.52
C ARG A 349 -23.02 -9.50 -0.99
N VAL A 350 -21.79 -9.55 -1.49
CA VAL A 350 -21.52 -9.55 -2.94
C VAL A 350 -22.01 -10.83 -3.60
N LEU A 351 -21.78 -11.98 -2.97
CA LEU A 351 -22.24 -13.28 -3.48
C LEU A 351 -23.77 -13.39 -3.47
N ALA A 352 -24.43 -12.85 -2.45
CA ALA A 352 -25.90 -12.79 -2.37
C ALA A 352 -26.53 -11.71 -3.28
N GLY A 353 -25.72 -10.84 -3.92
CA GLY A 353 -26.20 -9.74 -4.76
C GLY A 353 -26.85 -8.59 -3.97
N THR A 354 -26.70 -8.54 -2.64
CA THR A 354 -27.17 -7.41 -1.81
C THR A 354 -26.21 -6.23 -1.86
N ALA A 355 -24.95 -6.46 -2.21
CA ALA A 355 -24.00 -5.46 -2.69
C ALA A 355 -23.55 -5.79 -4.11
N ASP A 356 -23.23 -4.77 -4.90
CA ASP A 356 -22.79 -4.92 -6.29
C ASP A 356 -21.29 -5.20 -6.41
N ALA A 357 -20.49 -4.66 -5.49
CA ALA A 357 -19.03 -4.92 -5.43
C ALA A 357 -18.46 -4.60 -4.05
N ASP A 358 -17.35 -5.27 -3.69
CA ASP A 358 -16.42 -4.82 -2.65
C ASP A 358 -15.38 -3.88 -3.28
N VAL A 359 -15.26 -2.66 -2.74
CA VAL A 359 -14.32 -1.64 -3.21
C VAL A 359 -13.12 -1.45 -2.28
N SER A 360 -12.93 -2.34 -1.32
CA SER A 360 -11.76 -2.33 -0.43
C SER A 360 -10.44 -2.66 -1.15
N GLY A 361 -10.51 -3.37 -2.27
CA GLY A 361 -9.36 -3.90 -3.01
C GLY A 361 -8.74 -5.17 -2.41
N SER A 362 -9.26 -5.66 -1.27
CA SER A 362 -8.73 -6.88 -0.63
C SER A 362 -9.18 -8.18 -1.30
N GLY A 363 -10.30 -8.15 -2.05
CA GLY A 363 -10.90 -9.32 -2.67
C GLY A 363 -11.54 -10.29 -1.68
N LEU A 364 -12.04 -11.42 -2.22
CA LEU A 364 -12.67 -12.48 -1.44
C LEU A 364 -11.69 -13.17 -0.51
N GLN A 365 -12.19 -13.60 0.65
CA GLN A 365 -11.45 -14.48 1.55
C GLN A 365 -11.24 -15.86 0.91
N SER A 366 -10.23 -16.60 1.34
CA SER A 366 -9.77 -17.84 0.69
C SER A 366 -10.88 -18.87 0.50
N GLU A 367 -11.79 -19.05 1.46
CA GLU A 367 -12.90 -20.01 1.37
C GLU A 367 -13.93 -19.57 0.32
N ALA A 368 -14.34 -18.30 0.34
CA ALA A 368 -15.25 -17.71 -0.65
C ALA A 368 -14.64 -17.72 -2.05
N ALA A 369 -13.35 -17.38 -2.17
CA ALA A 369 -12.61 -17.43 -3.42
C ALA A 369 -12.58 -18.84 -4.02
N ALA A 370 -12.27 -19.87 -3.20
CA ALA A 370 -12.26 -21.26 -3.64
C ALA A 370 -13.67 -21.70 -4.12
N THR A 371 -14.72 -21.33 -3.39
CA THR A 371 -16.11 -21.62 -3.79
C THR A 371 -16.45 -21.00 -5.14
N VAL A 372 -16.12 -19.73 -5.33
CA VAL A 372 -16.40 -18.97 -6.55
C VAL A 372 -15.63 -19.51 -7.75
N LEU A 373 -14.35 -19.86 -7.56
CA LEU A 373 -13.48 -20.34 -8.64
C LEU A 373 -13.84 -21.78 -9.09
N ASN A 374 -14.49 -22.56 -8.25
CA ASN A 374 -14.98 -23.90 -8.57
C ASN A 374 -16.39 -23.93 -9.18
N ASP A 375 -17.10 -22.79 -9.21
CA ASP A 375 -18.39 -22.63 -9.88
C ASP A 375 -18.22 -21.86 -11.20
N PRO A 376 -18.39 -22.50 -12.39
CA PRO A 376 -18.19 -21.85 -13.68
C PRO A 376 -19.06 -20.60 -13.89
N ALA A 377 -20.28 -20.56 -13.33
CA ALA A 377 -21.17 -19.40 -13.46
C ALA A 377 -20.69 -18.20 -12.63
N LEU A 378 -20.11 -18.45 -11.48
CA LEU A 378 -19.51 -17.43 -10.63
C LEU A 378 -18.13 -17.01 -11.18
N ALA A 379 -17.31 -17.98 -11.58
CA ALA A 379 -15.95 -17.75 -12.11
C ALA A 379 -15.96 -16.83 -13.35
N ALA A 380 -17.00 -16.91 -14.18
CA ALA A 380 -17.17 -16.00 -15.34
C ALA A 380 -17.29 -14.51 -14.95
N ARG A 381 -17.56 -14.19 -13.68
CA ARG A 381 -17.67 -12.82 -13.15
C ARG A 381 -16.45 -12.40 -12.31
N VAL A 382 -15.43 -13.25 -12.22
CA VAL A 382 -14.25 -13.04 -11.41
C VAL A 382 -13.17 -12.32 -12.19
N ASP A 383 -12.47 -11.43 -11.50
CA ASP A 383 -11.19 -10.87 -11.90
C ASP A 383 -10.17 -11.14 -10.77
N ASP A 384 -8.96 -11.54 -11.18
CA ASP A 384 -7.88 -11.92 -10.26
C ASP A 384 -6.63 -11.08 -10.55
N PRO A 385 -6.65 -9.76 -10.27
CA PRO A 385 -5.52 -8.89 -10.51
C PRO A 385 -4.39 -9.12 -9.52
N SER A 386 -3.15 -8.82 -9.98
CA SER A 386 -2.08 -8.48 -9.04
C SER A 386 -2.43 -7.20 -8.27
N THR A 387 -2.21 -7.21 -6.97
CA THR A 387 -2.41 -6.04 -6.10
C THR A 387 -1.26 -5.04 -6.16
N GLY A 388 -0.14 -5.41 -6.82
CA GLY A 388 1.11 -4.65 -6.77
C GLY A 388 1.85 -4.74 -5.43
N THR A 389 1.39 -5.60 -4.53
CA THR A 389 2.06 -5.87 -3.25
C THR A 389 3.07 -7.00 -3.44
N VAL A 390 4.33 -6.76 -3.14
CA VAL A 390 5.38 -7.77 -3.12
C VAL A 390 5.68 -8.15 -1.69
N ARG A 391 5.58 -9.45 -1.37
CA ARG A 391 6.08 -10.03 -0.12
C ARG A 391 7.52 -10.45 -0.28
N PHE A 392 8.34 -10.14 0.71
CA PHE A 392 9.78 -10.42 0.67
C PHE A 392 10.33 -10.77 2.06
N VAL A 393 11.51 -11.36 2.07
CA VAL A 393 12.37 -11.39 3.26
C VAL A 393 13.38 -10.24 3.12
N ALA A 394 13.36 -9.29 4.05
CA ALA A 394 14.44 -8.30 4.19
C ALA A 394 15.54 -8.85 5.10
N MET A 395 16.79 -8.57 4.76
CA MET A 395 17.99 -9.06 5.44
C MET A 395 18.89 -7.87 5.79
N PRO A 396 18.67 -7.23 6.96
CA PRO A 396 19.53 -6.15 7.43
C PRO A 396 20.98 -6.60 7.57
N SER A 397 21.89 -5.93 6.86
CA SER A 397 23.33 -6.26 6.91
C SER A 397 23.99 -5.94 8.27
N SER A 398 23.28 -5.26 9.15
CA SER A 398 23.72 -4.94 10.51
C SER A 398 23.55 -6.09 11.51
N VAL A 399 23.01 -7.27 11.09
CA VAL A 399 22.66 -8.37 12.01
C VAL A 399 23.41 -9.66 11.68
N GLY A 400 24.34 -10.05 12.55
CA GLY A 400 25.00 -11.37 12.58
C GLY A 400 25.67 -11.77 11.25
N ALA A 401 25.53 -13.04 10.87
CA ALA A 401 26.10 -13.59 9.63
C ALA A 401 25.57 -12.90 8.36
N LEU A 402 24.40 -12.26 8.42
CA LEU A 402 23.80 -11.55 7.29
C LEU A 402 24.51 -10.22 6.94
N GLY A 403 25.55 -9.83 7.70
CA GLY A 403 26.51 -8.83 7.28
C GLY A 403 27.27 -9.20 6.01
N ASP A 404 27.50 -10.50 5.79
CA ASP A 404 28.13 -11.01 4.58
C ASP A 404 27.11 -11.20 3.45
N VAL A 405 27.46 -10.75 2.24
CA VAL A 405 26.61 -10.87 1.06
C VAL A 405 26.37 -12.31 0.62
N HIS A 406 27.38 -13.19 0.81
CA HIS A 406 27.25 -14.62 0.46
C HIS A 406 26.27 -15.33 1.40
N CYS A 407 26.24 -14.99 2.70
CA CYS A 407 25.23 -15.49 3.62
C CYS A 407 23.82 -15.03 3.20
N ARG A 408 23.63 -13.78 2.75
CA ARG A 408 22.35 -13.31 2.21
C ARG A 408 21.97 -14.01 0.91
N ARG A 409 22.94 -14.27 0.01
CA ARG A 409 22.71 -15.06 -1.22
C ARG A 409 22.32 -16.49 -0.93
N ALA A 410 22.90 -17.10 0.09
CA ALA A 410 22.50 -18.44 0.54
C ALA A 410 21.02 -18.49 0.91
N VAL A 411 20.53 -17.49 1.65
CA VAL A 411 19.09 -17.34 1.95
C VAL A 411 18.29 -17.24 0.65
N GLN A 412 18.67 -16.38 -0.31
CA GLN A 412 17.98 -16.23 -1.59
C GLN A 412 17.78 -17.56 -2.31
N TYR A 413 18.86 -18.35 -2.44
CA TYR A 413 18.83 -19.63 -3.16
C TYR A 413 18.07 -20.73 -2.40
N ALA A 414 18.07 -20.72 -1.06
CA ALA A 414 17.44 -21.74 -0.25
C ALA A 414 15.90 -21.68 -0.24
N LEU A 415 15.31 -20.53 -0.58
CA LEU A 415 13.86 -20.30 -0.47
C LEU A 415 13.04 -21.17 -1.41
N ASP A 416 12.02 -21.84 -0.88
CA ASP A 416 10.96 -22.52 -1.63
C ASP A 416 9.80 -21.57 -1.90
N LYS A 417 9.95 -20.75 -2.94
CA LYS A 417 8.95 -19.76 -3.32
C LYS A 417 7.64 -20.39 -3.81
N ALA A 418 7.72 -21.57 -4.40
CA ALA A 418 6.54 -22.33 -4.80
C ALA A 418 5.71 -22.76 -3.57
N ALA A 419 6.37 -23.26 -2.53
CA ALA A 419 5.68 -23.60 -1.29
C ALA A 419 5.07 -22.37 -0.59
N VAL A 420 5.72 -21.20 -0.63
CA VAL A 420 5.12 -19.94 -0.15
C VAL A 420 3.84 -19.61 -0.92
N LYS A 421 3.89 -19.64 -2.25
CA LYS A 421 2.73 -19.39 -3.12
C LYS A 421 1.59 -20.36 -2.80
N ASP A 422 1.90 -21.66 -2.73
CA ASP A 422 0.91 -22.73 -2.49
C ASP A 422 0.27 -22.59 -1.09
N ALA A 423 1.06 -22.29 -0.06
CA ALA A 423 0.58 -22.08 1.31
C ALA A 423 -0.33 -20.82 1.44
N LEU A 424 -0.11 -19.79 0.62
CA LEU A 424 -0.94 -18.60 0.59
C LEU A 424 -2.27 -18.76 -0.18
N GLY A 425 -2.53 -19.93 -0.79
CA GLY A 425 -3.76 -20.20 -1.56
C GLY A 425 -3.54 -20.41 -3.06
N GLY A 426 -2.29 -20.63 -3.49
CA GLY A 426 -1.96 -21.00 -4.87
C GLY A 426 -1.98 -19.83 -5.85
N GLN A 427 -2.25 -20.15 -7.12
CA GLN A 427 -2.10 -19.21 -8.24
C GLN A 427 -3.06 -18.02 -8.22
N TYR A 428 -4.20 -18.13 -7.55
CA TYR A 428 -5.20 -17.06 -7.42
C TYR A 428 -4.99 -16.17 -6.19
N ALA A 429 -4.11 -16.56 -5.29
CA ALA A 429 -3.75 -15.76 -4.12
C ALA A 429 -2.39 -15.08 -4.27
N ALA A 430 -1.48 -15.66 -5.10
CA ALA A 430 -0.14 -15.15 -5.28
C ALA A 430 0.50 -15.59 -6.61
N SER A 431 1.36 -14.75 -7.15
CA SER A 431 2.29 -15.05 -8.25
C SER A 431 3.73 -15.04 -7.72
N LEU A 432 4.62 -15.86 -8.29
CA LEU A 432 6.04 -15.87 -7.89
C LEU A 432 6.69 -14.51 -8.21
N ALA A 433 7.40 -13.93 -7.26
CA ALA A 433 8.20 -12.74 -7.45
C ALA A 433 9.69 -13.10 -7.61
N THR A 434 10.33 -12.55 -8.64
CA THR A 434 11.76 -12.75 -8.93
C THR A 434 12.60 -11.49 -8.70
N THR A 435 11.94 -10.35 -8.61
CA THR A 435 12.51 -9.03 -8.35
C THR A 435 11.59 -8.25 -7.42
N LEU A 436 12.09 -7.18 -6.81
CA LEU A 436 11.28 -6.28 -5.99
C LEU A 436 10.22 -5.53 -6.80
N TRP A 437 10.45 -5.28 -8.08
CA TRP A 437 9.55 -4.52 -8.94
C TRP A 437 8.31 -5.33 -9.31
N PRO A 438 7.07 -4.95 -8.88
CA PRO A 438 5.86 -5.70 -9.20
C PRO A 438 5.43 -5.52 -10.67
N ARG A 439 4.76 -6.56 -11.22
CA ARG A 439 4.37 -6.62 -12.64
C ARG A 439 3.39 -5.53 -13.08
N VAL A 440 2.58 -5.03 -12.16
CA VAL A 440 1.59 -3.97 -12.45
C VAL A 440 2.21 -2.60 -12.71
N LEU A 441 3.47 -2.39 -12.30
CA LEU A 441 4.14 -1.12 -12.52
C LEU A 441 4.77 -1.05 -13.92
N PRO A 442 4.73 0.11 -14.57
CA PRO A 442 5.36 0.31 -15.87
C PRO A 442 6.84 -0.07 -15.86
N GLY A 443 7.29 -0.74 -16.91
CA GLY A 443 8.70 -1.07 -17.06
C GLY A 443 9.19 -2.32 -16.34
N TYR A 444 8.31 -3.17 -15.81
CA TYR A 444 8.68 -4.42 -15.12
C TYR A 444 9.86 -5.15 -15.79
N PRO A 445 10.97 -5.44 -15.08
CA PRO A 445 12.07 -6.21 -15.60
C PRO A 445 11.78 -7.71 -15.40
N ALA A 446 11.63 -8.48 -16.48
CA ALA A 446 11.46 -9.93 -16.38
C ALA A 446 12.81 -10.62 -16.08
N THR A 447 13.42 -10.34 -14.93
CA THR A 447 14.70 -10.87 -14.47
C THR A 447 14.54 -11.76 -13.24
N ALA A 448 15.47 -12.70 -13.05
CA ALA A 448 15.55 -13.56 -11.87
C ALA A 448 17.02 -13.65 -11.42
N PRO A 449 17.56 -12.68 -10.70
CA PRO A 449 18.96 -12.66 -10.29
C PRO A 449 19.35 -13.82 -9.38
N TYR A 450 18.38 -14.37 -8.64
CA TYR A 450 18.57 -15.52 -7.75
C TYR A 450 17.55 -16.61 -8.11
N PRO A 451 17.81 -17.44 -9.15
CA PRO A 451 16.91 -18.53 -9.50
C PRO A 451 16.87 -19.57 -8.39
N THR A 452 15.68 -19.97 -8.01
CA THR A 452 15.45 -20.93 -6.91
C THR A 452 15.27 -22.37 -7.44
N GLY A 453 16.00 -22.74 -8.46
CA GLY A 453 16.03 -24.10 -9.01
C GLY A 453 14.76 -24.54 -9.72
N VAL A 454 14.67 -25.83 -10.02
CA VAL A 454 13.54 -26.43 -10.73
C VAL A 454 12.26 -26.28 -9.91
N GLY A 455 11.21 -25.77 -10.53
CA GLY A 455 9.92 -25.55 -9.88
C GLY A 455 9.92 -24.46 -8.80
N ASN A 456 10.97 -23.66 -8.70
CA ASN A 456 11.13 -22.61 -7.67
C ASN A 456 11.07 -23.15 -6.22
N ARG A 457 11.62 -24.35 -6.00
CA ARG A 457 11.63 -25.03 -4.69
C ARG A 457 12.94 -24.89 -3.91
N GLY A 458 13.80 -23.98 -4.32
CA GLY A 458 15.12 -23.72 -3.76
C GLY A 458 16.24 -24.45 -4.51
N ASP A 459 17.34 -23.72 -4.79
CA ASP A 459 18.61 -24.29 -5.25
C ASP A 459 19.54 -24.53 -4.06
N LEU A 460 19.38 -25.72 -3.42
CA LEU A 460 20.14 -26.06 -2.22
C LEU A 460 21.63 -26.23 -2.47
N ALA A 461 22.04 -26.56 -3.71
CA ALA A 461 23.45 -26.67 -4.05
C ALA A 461 24.10 -25.27 -4.11
N ALA A 462 23.47 -24.32 -4.80
CA ALA A 462 23.91 -22.94 -4.80
C ALA A 462 23.89 -22.33 -3.39
N ALA A 463 22.87 -22.59 -2.59
CA ALA A 463 22.76 -22.11 -1.22
C ALA A 463 23.92 -22.61 -0.33
N ARG A 464 24.26 -23.91 -0.38
CA ARG A 464 25.38 -24.46 0.38
C ARG A 464 26.73 -23.92 -0.08
N LYS A 465 26.90 -23.68 -1.39
CA LYS A 465 28.11 -23.02 -1.89
C LYS A 465 28.27 -21.63 -1.28
N GLU A 466 27.22 -20.82 -1.33
CA GLU A 466 27.25 -19.47 -0.75
C GLU A 466 27.45 -19.48 0.78
N LEU A 467 26.92 -20.50 1.49
CA LEU A 467 27.22 -20.70 2.92
C LEU A 467 28.70 -20.98 3.17
N ALA A 468 29.32 -21.81 2.34
CA ALA A 468 30.76 -22.05 2.44
C ALA A 468 31.57 -20.79 2.14
N ASP A 469 31.17 -20.03 1.12
CA ASP A 469 31.84 -18.79 0.71
C ASP A 469 31.76 -17.69 1.82
N CYS A 470 30.70 -17.67 2.65
CA CYS A 470 30.60 -16.78 3.81
C CYS A 470 31.14 -17.39 5.13
N GLY A 471 31.85 -18.53 5.08
CA GLY A 471 32.44 -19.18 6.25
C GLY A 471 31.46 -19.85 7.20
N GLN A 472 30.26 -20.21 6.71
CA GLN A 472 29.19 -20.87 7.46
C GLN A 472 28.74 -22.18 6.76
N PRO A 473 29.64 -23.14 6.47
CA PRO A 473 29.32 -24.34 5.67
C PRO A 473 28.21 -25.19 6.27
N ASP A 474 28.05 -25.18 7.59
CA ASP A 474 27.03 -25.93 8.33
C ASP A 474 25.77 -25.10 8.63
N GLY A 475 25.69 -23.88 8.08
CA GLY A 475 24.62 -22.91 8.34
C GLY A 475 24.92 -22.02 9.55
N PHE A 476 23.94 -21.19 9.92
CA PHE A 476 24.04 -20.23 11.03
C PHE A 476 22.70 -20.10 11.77
N ARG A 477 22.73 -19.40 12.92
CA ARG A 477 21.50 -19.09 13.68
C ARG A 477 21.10 -17.62 13.46
N THR A 478 19.80 -17.38 13.35
CA THR A 478 19.25 -16.02 13.21
C THR A 478 17.83 -15.97 13.75
N THR A 479 17.29 -14.75 13.93
CA THR A 479 15.89 -14.54 14.31
C THR A 479 15.13 -13.97 13.12
N LEU A 480 13.90 -14.46 12.90
CA LEU A 480 12.96 -13.95 11.91
C LEU A 480 11.85 -13.19 12.62
N GLY A 481 11.66 -11.91 12.24
CA GLY A 481 10.52 -11.10 12.65
C GLY A 481 9.40 -11.14 11.63
N THR A 482 8.17 -11.35 12.08
CA THR A 482 6.97 -11.30 11.22
C THR A 482 5.77 -10.75 11.99
N VAL A 483 4.71 -10.39 11.26
CA VAL A 483 3.42 -10.06 11.84
C VAL A 483 2.69 -11.32 12.27
N ASN A 484 1.89 -11.22 13.33
CA ASN A 484 1.04 -12.31 13.83
C ASN A 484 -0.28 -12.46 13.05
N ASP A 485 -0.36 -11.90 11.83
CA ASP A 485 -1.51 -12.08 10.94
C ASP A 485 -1.36 -13.33 10.06
N GLY A 486 -2.49 -13.78 9.44
CA GLY A 486 -2.54 -15.03 8.71
C GLY A 486 -1.51 -15.13 7.58
N ARG A 487 -1.37 -14.13 6.71
CA ARG A 487 -0.52 -14.22 5.49
C ARG A 487 0.97 -14.04 5.81
N GLY A 488 1.31 -13.12 6.71
CA GLY A 488 2.69 -12.88 7.13
C GLY A 488 3.26 -14.12 7.81
N ARG A 489 2.53 -14.69 8.76
CA ARG A 489 2.89 -15.90 9.47
C ARG A 489 3.03 -17.11 8.55
N ILE A 490 2.05 -17.35 7.66
CA ILE A 490 2.11 -18.45 6.68
C ILE A 490 3.38 -18.38 5.84
N ALA A 491 3.76 -17.19 5.38
CA ALA A 491 4.99 -17.01 4.61
C ALA A 491 6.23 -17.29 5.48
N ALA A 492 6.27 -16.80 6.72
CA ALA A 492 7.37 -17.02 7.66
C ALA A 492 7.60 -18.51 7.94
N ASP A 493 6.54 -19.27 8.25
CA ASP A 493 6.61 -20.73 8.47
C ASP A 493 7.28 -21.47 7.30
N VAL A 494 6.97 -21.08 6.06
CA VAL A 494 7.58 -21.69 4.87
C VAL A 494 9.04 -21.27 4.72
N VAL A 495 9.37 -20.01 4.98
CA VAL A 495 10.75 -19.50 4.96
C VAL A 495 11.61 -20.29 5.95
N VAL A 496 11.16 -20.47 7.19
CA VAL A 496 11.87 -21.23 8.23
C VAL A 496 12.14 -22.67 7.76
N ARG A 497 11.11 -23.37 7.27
CA ARG A 497 11.28 -24.72 6.73
C ARG A 497 12.24 -24.77 5.53
N SER A 498 12.23 -23.76 4.68
CA SER A 498 13.13 -23.67 3.52
C SER A 498 14.59 -23.58 3.96
N LEU A 499 14.88 -22.72 4.93
CA LEU A 499 16.23 -22.43 5.42
C LEU A 499 16.81 -23.60 6.24
N ALA A 500 15.97 -24.33 6.96
CA ALA A 500 16.41 -25.52 7.70
C ALA A 500 17.03 -26.60 6.80
N ARG A 501 16.65 -26.66 5.51
CA ARG A 501 17.22 -27.63 4.54
C ARG A 501 18.71 -27.44 4.25
N VAL A 502 19.25 -26.26 4.60
CA VAL A 502 20.67 -25.91 4.40
C VAL A 502 21.38 -25.60 5.72
N GLY A 503 20.80 -25.95 6.87
CA GLY A 503 21.43 -25.77 8.18
C GLY A 503 21.21 -24.40 8.82
N ILE A 504 20.46 -23.48 8.17
CA ILE A 504 20.14 -22.20 8.79
C ILE A 504 19.01 -22.41 9.80
N VAL A 505 19.32 -22.20 11.09
CA VAL A 505 18.37 -22.36 12.21
C VAL A 505 17.73 -21.02 12.52
N VAL A 506 16.42 -20.94 12.37
CA VAL A 506 15.66 -19.70 12.54
C VAL A 506 14.78 -19.77 13.78
N THR A 507 14.85 -18.74 14.64
CA THR A 507 13.90 -18.52 15.74
C THR A 507 12.87 -17.49 15.28
N GLU A 508 11.59 -17.80 15.33
CA GLU A 508 10.53 -16.88 14.96
C GLU A 508 10.13 -15.98 16.13
N LYS A 509 9.89 -14.70 15.82
CA LYS A 509 9.25 -13.72 16.70
C LYS A 509 8.09 -13.06 15.97
N GLU A 510 6.90 -13.18 16.54
CA GLU A 510 5.67 -12.59 16.01
C GLU A 510 5.35 -11.28 16.71
N TYR A 511 4.85 -10.31 15.94
CA TYR A 511 4.51 -8.97 16.43
C TYR A 511 3.12 -8.53 15.92
N PRO A 512 2.39 -7.69 16.67
CA PRO A 512 1.13 -7.13 16.20
C PRO A 512 1.33 -6.28 14.92
N LEU A 513 0.44 -6.46 13.94
CA LEU A 513 0.48 -5.73 12.66
C LEU A 513 0.61 -4.21 12.84
N GLY A 514 -0.21 -3.61 13.73
CA GLY A 514 -0.24 -2.17 13.92
C GLY A 514 1.05 -1.53 14.44
N THR A 515 1.97 -2.32 15.01
CA THR A 515 3.25 -1.83 15.55
C THR A 515 4.47 -2.34 14.78
N PHE A 516 4.31 -3.39 13.98
CA PHE A 516 5.43 -4.08 13.35
C PHE A 516 6.30 -3.15 12.49
N LEU A 517 5.72 -2.52 11.46
CA LEU A 517 6.49 -1.61 10.59
C LEU A 517 6.87 -0.30 11.29
N ALA A 518 6.04 0.20 12.21
CA ALA A 518 6.32 1.47 12.87
C ALA A 518 7.46 1.38 13.91
N SER A 519 7.48 0.30 14.71
CA SER A 519 8.29 0.24 15.93
C SER A 519 9.21 -0.98 16.04
N VAL A 520 9.05 -1.98 15.17
CA VAL A 520 9.87 -3.20 15.19
C VAL A 520 10.73 -3.27 13.93
N ALA A 521 10.18 -3.74 12.81
CA ALA A 521 10.91 -3.84 11.54
C ALA A 521 11.38 -2.48 11.02
N GLY A 522 10.57 -1.44 11.23
CA GLY A 522 10.89 -0.06 10.89
C GLY A 522 11.75 0.68 11.95
N SER A 523 12.28 -0.02 12.95
CA SER A 523 13.20 0.54 13.94
C SER A 523 14.57 -0.16 13.86
N PRO A 524 15.59 0.43 13.23
CA PRO A 524 16.92 -0.17 13.15
C PRO A 524 17.51 -0.55 14.52
N ALA A 525 17.17 0.20 15.56
CA ALA A 525 17.59 -0.09 16.93
C ALA A 525 16.95 -1.36 17.47
N THR A 526 15.64 -1.54 17.27
CA THR A 526 14.90 -2.75 17.66
C THR A 526 15.35 -3.96 16.87
N VAL A 527 15.54 -3.81 15.55
CA VAL A 527 16.04 -4.86 14.66
C VAL A 527 17.37 -5.43 15.18
N ARG A 528 18.32 -4.55 15.54
CA ARG A 528 19.59 -4.96 16.12
C ARG A 528 19.45 -5.56 17.52
N ALA A 529 18.66 -4.93 18.40
CA ALA A 529 18.47 -5.39 19.78
C ALA A 529 17.81 -6.77 19.86
N ASP A 530 16.84 -7.03 19.00
CA ASP A 530 16.12 -8.30 18.91
C ASP A 530 16.82 -9.34 18.01
N GLY A 531 17.92 -8.97 17.35
CA GLY A 531 18.68 -9.83 16.45
C GLY A 531 17.88 -10.27 15.21
N LEU A 532 16.96 -9.41 14.70
CA LEU A 532 16.11 -9.71 13.56
C LEU A 532 16.93 -9.69 12.26
N GLY A 533 17.61 -10.78 11.97
CA GLY A 533 18.36 -10.93 10.71
C GLY A 533 17.47 -11.20 9.51
N LEU A 534 16.28 -11.75 9.72
CA LEU A 534 15.28 -11.98 8.68
C LEU A 534 13.99 -11.25 9.07
N ILE A 535 13.39 -10.54 8.13
CA ILE A 535 12.14 -9.81 8.35
C ILE A 535 11.20 -10.14 7.19
N VAL A 536 10.11 -10.87 7.46
CA VAL A 536 9.04 -11.08 6.48
C VAL A 536 8.14 -9.86 6.48
N ALA A 537 8.14 -9.15 5.37
CA ALA A 537 7.36 -7.93 5.18
C ALA A 537 6.79 -7.85 3.76
N GLU A 538 6.01 -6.81 3.52
CA GLU A 538 5.41 -6.53 2.24
C GLU A 538 5.48 -5.04 1.92
N TRP A 539 5.44 -4.71 0.63
CA TRP A 539 5.41 -3.34 0.17
C TRP A 539 4.59 -3.20 -1.10
N ALA A 540 3.94 -2.08 -1.23
CA ALA A 540 3.23 -1.69 -2.45
C ALA A 540 3.41 -0.20 -2.70
N ALA A 541 3.50 0.20 -3.96
CA ALA A 541 3.64 1.61 -4.33
C ALA A 541 2.40 2.43 -3.99
N ASP A 542 2.58 3.67 -3.54
CA ASP A 542 1.50 4.62 -3.29
C ASP A 542 0.85 5.09 -4.61
N PHE A 543 1.60 5.10 -5.68
CA PHE A 543 1.14 5.38 -7.03
C PHE A 543 1.91 4.53 -8.04
N PRO A 544 1.35 4.25 -9.24
CA PRO A 544 1.91 3.29 -10.19
C PRO A 544 3.23 3.75 -10.83
N SER A 545 4.29 3.86 -10.05
CA SER A 545 5.61 4.29 -10.48
C SER A 545 6.72 3.47 -9.81
N PRO A 546 7.79 3.14 -10.55
CA PRO A 546 8.99 2.56 -9.95
C PRO A 546 9.56 3.41 -8.81
N TYR A 547 9.51 4.73 -8.94
CA TYR A 547 9.91 5.66 -7.90
C TYR A 547 9.19 5.38 -6.57
N ALA A 548 7.85 5.34 -6.58
CA ALA A 548 7.06 5.16 -5.38
C ALA A 548 7.22 3.77 -4.74
N PHE A 549 7.69 2.79 -5.52
CA PHE A 549 7.97 1.44 -5.01
C PHE A 549 9.41 1.31 -4.50
N LEU A 550 10.40 1.68 -5.32
CA LEU A 550 11.80 1.39 -5.03
C LEU A 550 12.42 2.36 -4.03
N VAL A 551 12.17 3.68 -4.17
CA VAL A 551 12.85 4.68 -3.32
C VAL A 551 12.65 4.43 -1.82
N PRO A 552 11.44 4.14 -1.32
CA PRO A 552 11.27 3.81 0.09
C PRO A 552 12.11 2.61 0.55
N LEU A 553 12.35 1.62 -0.29
CA LEU A 553 13.02 0.37 0.07
C LEU A 553 14.54 0.38 -0.14
N VAL A 554 15.07 1.18 -1.10
CA VAL A 554 16.46 1.03 -1.54
C VAL A 554 17.28 2.33 -1.53
N ASP A 555 16.67 3.46 -1.15
CA ASP A 555 17.37 4.73 -0.93
C ASP A 555 17.89 4.79 0.52
N GLY A 556 19.20 4.94 0.72
CA GLY A 556 19.78 5.05 2.05
C GLY A 556 19.24 6.26 2.83
N ARG A 557 18.80 7.31 2.13
CA ARG A 557 18.15 8.50 2.73
C ARG A 557 16.76 8.20 3.28
N SER A 558 16.16 7.08 2.91
CA SER A 558 14.88 6.58 3.46
C SER A 558 15.04 5.94 4.83
N VAL A 559 16.26 5.58 5.23
CA VAL A 559 16.55 4.97 6.55
C VAL A 559 16.24 5.98 7.66
N ARG A 560 15.38 5.59 8.58
CA ARG A 560 14.88 6.41 9.70
C ARG A 560 15.00 5.65 11.00
N SER A 561 14.96 6.39 12.11
CA SER A 561 14.99 5.79 13.46
C SER A 561 13.71 5.05 13.83
N ALA A 562 12.58 5.40 13.20
CA ALA A 562 11.29 4.75 13.37
C ALA A 562 10.49 4.82 12.06
N ALA A 563 9.58 3.90 11.86
CA ALA A 563 8.77 3.76 10.64
C ALA A 563 9.65 3.75 9.36
N ASN A 564 10.83 3.12 9.46
CA ASN A 564 11.79 3.00 8.38
C ASN A 564 11.27 2.02 7.31
N PRO A 565 10.96 2.46 6.09
CA PRO A 565 10.52 1.55 5.04
C PRO A 565 11.67 0.73 4.44
N ASN A 566 12.90 1.24 4.48
CA ASN A 566 14.10 0.53 4.03
C ASN A 566 14.59 -0.43 5.13
N VAL A 567 13.78 -1.46 5.40
CA VAL A 567 14.06 -2.41 6.51
C VAL A 567 15.34 -3.23 6.32
N ALA A 568 15.85 -3.36 5.11
CA ALA A 568 17.15 -3.99 4.84
C ALA A 568 18.35 -3.01 5.01
N GLU A 569 18.07 -1.75 5.29
CA GLU A 569 19.08 -0.67 5.47
C GLU A 569 20.01 -0.53 4.26
N LEU A 570 19.47 -0.67 3.03
CA LEU A 570 20.26 -0.52 1.81
C LEU A 570 20.70 0.93 1.59
N SER A 571 21.89 1.10 1.02
CA SER A 571 22.47 2.38 0.62
C SER A 571 23.33 2.21 -0.63
N GLY A 572 23.82 3.34 -1.19
CA GLY A 572 24.69 3.34 -2.38
C GLY A 572 23.94 3.41 -3.71
N ASN A 573 22.61 3.63 -3.67
CA ASN A 573 21.77 3.83 -4.87
C ASN A 573 21.39 5.31 -5.09
N GLU A 574 21.79 6.23 -4.21
CA GLU A 574 21.25 7.59 -4.10
C GLU A 574 21.49 8.40 -5.39
N GLU A 575 22.67 8.33 -5.99
CA GLU A 575 23.02 9.03 -7.23
C GLU A 575 22.22 8.48 -8.42
N ALA A 576 22.11 7.14 -8.54
CA ALA A 576 21.33 6.51 -9.59
C ALA A 576 19.83 6.81 -9.46
N ILE A 577 19.31 6.89 -8.23
CA ILE A 577 17.92 7.28 -7.93
C ILE A 577 17.69 8.74 -8.35
N ASP A 578 18.60 9.65 -8.04
CA ASP A 578 18.47 11.07 -8.40
C ASP A 578 18.49 11.25 -9.92
N ALA A 579 19.38 10.55 -10.64
CA ALA A 579 19.44 10.54 -12.09
C ALA A 579 18.14 9.99 -12.71
N ALA A 580 17.64 8.83 -12.24
CA ALA A 580 16.40 8.24 -12.71
C ALA A 580 15.20 9.16 -12.45
N THR A 581 15.15 9.80 -11.28
CA THR A 581 14.09 10.71 -10.85
C THR A 581 14.01 11.97 -11.71
N ALA A 582 15.15 12.49 -12.19
CA ALA A 582 15.22 13.68 -13.03
C ALA A 582 15.00 13.39 -14.52
N THR A 583 14.97 12.11 -14.94
CA THR A 583 14.86 11.73 -16.35
C THR A 583 13.42 11.86 -16.84
N LEU A 584 13.16 12.82 -17.76
CA LEU A 584 11.83 13.10 -18.31
C LEU A 584 11.42 12.16 -19.46
N ASP A 585 12.37 11.63 -20.22
CA ASP A 585 12.09 10.66 -21.29
C ASP A 585 11.66 9.32 -20.70
N PRO A 586 10.46 8.79 -21.00
CA PRO A 586 9.93 7.58 -20.36
C PRO A 586 10.75 6.31 -20.64
N VAL A 587 11.39 6.23 -21.80
CA VAL A 587 12.21 5.05 -22.17
C VAL A 587 13.52 5.07 -21.38
N GLN A 588 14.18 6.22 -21.33
CA GLN A 588 15.41 6.40 -20.56
C GLN A 588 15.14 6.27 -19.05
N ALA A 589 14.04 6.86 -18.55
CA ALA A 589 13.61 6.72 -17.16
C ALA A 589 13.40 5.23 -16.80
N THR A 590 12.71 4.47 -17.66
CA THR A 590 12.51 3.04 -17.43
C THR A 590 13.85 2.28 -17.36
N ALA A 591 14.80 2.58 -18.27
CA ALA A 591 16.12 1.97 -18.24
C ALA A 591 16.91 2.32 -16.97
N ALA A 592 16.87 3.59 -16.54
CA ALA A 592 17.51 4.05 -15.30
C ALA A 592 16.92 3.37 -14.06
N TRP A 593 15.60 3.27 -13.95
CA TRP A 593 14.94 2.57 -12.83
C TRP A 593 15.25 1.07 -12.81
N ARG A 594 15.37 0.42 -13.98
CA ARG A 594 15.83 -0.99 -14.06
C ARG A 594 17.25 -1.16 -13.54
N ALA A 595 18.14 -0.21 -13.81
CA ALA A 595 19.49 -0.24 -13.27
C ALA A 595 19.49 -0.10 -11.74
N VAL A 596 18.72 0.84 -11.17
CA VAL A 596 18.53 0.98 -9.72
C VAL A 596 18.03 -0.33 -9.10
N ALA A 597 17.00 -0.95 -9.69
CA ALA A 597 16.46 -2.23 -9.19
C ALA A 597 17.50 -3.36 -9.27
N ALA A 598 18.28 -3.45 -10.35
CA ALA A 598 19.31 -4.46 -10.51
C ALA A 598 20.43 -4.31 -9.47
N THR A 599 20.91 -3.08 -9.23
CA THR A 599 21.92 -2.79 -8.20
C THR A 599 21.40 -3.15 -6.80
N ALA A 600 20.17 -2.76 -6.47
CA ALA A 600 19.55 -3.13 -5.20
C ALA A 600 19.46 -4.65 -5.02
N MET A 601 19.06 -5.39 -6.05
CA MET A 601 19.01 -6.86 -5.98
C MET A 601 20.39 -7.51 -5.82
N GLN A 602 21.46 -6.93 -6.39
CA GLN A 602 22.83 -7.46 -6.23
C GLN A 602 23.32 -7.44 -4.78
N THR A 603 22.77 -6.56 -3.92
CA THR A 603 23.08 -6.54 -2.48
C THR A 603 22.57 -7.76 -1.75
N ALA A 604 21.65 -8.53 -2.36
CA ALA A 604 20.89 -9.62 -1.76
C ALA A 604 20.12 -9.22 -0.48
N GLY A 605 19.95 -7.93 -0.19
CA GLY A 605 19.28 -7.45 1.03
C GLY A 605 17.77 -7.69 1.06
N TYR A 606 17.14 -7.90 -0.08
CA TYR A 606 15.73 -8.30 -0.20
C TYR A 606 15.59 -9.59 -1.01
N ALA A 607 14.87 -10.55 -0.49
CA ALA A 607 14.49 -11.77 -1.19
C ALA A 607 12.99 -11.74 -1.53
N PRO A 608 12.59 -11.33 -2.75
CA PRO A 608 11.19 -11.37 -3.18
C PRO A 608 10.66 -12.79 -3.16
N LEU A 609 9.50 -12.99 -2.56
CA LEU A 609 8.82 -14.29 -2.44
C LEU A 609 7.71 -14.41 -3.49
N VAL A 610 6.68 -13.58 -3.31
CA VAL A 610 5.48 -13.58 -4.14
C VAL A 610 4.96 -12.15 -4.30
N GLU A 611 4.17 -11.97 -5.36
CA GLU A 611 3.33 -10.82 -5.61
C GLU A 611 1.88 -11.20 -5.32
N ASP A 612 1.22 -10.48 -4.42
CA ASP A 612 -0.14 -10.80 -3.98
C ASP A 612 -1.16 -10.58 -5.09
N ARG A 613 -2.16 -11.45 -5.13
CA ARG A 613 -3.34 -11.34 -6.01
C ARG A 613 -4.60 -11.25 -5.17
N SER A 614 -5.67 -10.71 -5.75
CA SER A 614 -6.96 -10.60 -5.10
C SER A 614 -8.08 -11.07 -6.02
N VAL A 615 -8.90 -12.00 -5.53
CA VAL A 615 -10.07 -12.49 -6.28
C VAL A 615 -11.22 -11.50 -6.10
N LEU A 616 -11.53 -10.74 -7.13
CA LEU A 616 -12.62 -9.77 -7.17
C LEU A 616 -13.83 -10.37 -7.88
N ILE A 617 -15.03 -10.10 -7.38
CA ILE A 617 -16.27 -10.49 -8.05
C ILE A 617 -17.29 -9.35 -7.98
N GLY A 618 -18.09 -9.17 -9.04
CA GLY A 618 -19.20 -8.25 -9.06
C GLY A 618 -20.55 -8.98 -9.06
N SER A 619 -21.63 -8.28 -8.69
CA SER A 619 -23.01 -8.78 -8.83
C SER A 619 -23.37 -8.98 -10.31
N THR A 620 -24.45 -9.69 -10.58
CA THR A 620 -24.98 -9.84 -11.96
C THR A 620 -25.49 -8.54 -12.55
N ARG A 621 -25.81 -7.55 -11.71
CA ARG A 621 -26.25 -6.21 -12.09
C ARG A 621 -25.12 -5.29 -12.51
N LEU A 622 -23.86 -5.59 -12.07
CA LEU A 622 -22.73 -4.71 -12.27
C LEU A 622 -22.37 -4.55 -13.75
N ARG A 623 -22.15 -3.32 -14.18
CA ARG A 623 -21.75 -2.96 -15.56
C ARG A 623 -20.45 -2.16 -15.56
N ASN A 624 -19.72 -2.24 -16.66
CA ASN A 624 -18.44 -1.58 -16.89
C ASN A 624 -17.37 -1.95 -15.86
N ALA A 625 -17.41 -3.19 -15.34
CA ALA A 625 -16.41 -3.65 -14.39
C ALA A 625 -15.05 -3.85 -15.07
N TYR A 626 -14.07 -3.13 -14.63
CA TYR A 626 -12.64 -3.35 -14.95
C TYR A 626 -11.77 -2.93 -13.77
N VAL A 627 -10.61 -3.57 -13.65
CA VAL A 627 -9.65 -3.31 -12.58
C VAL A 627 -8.81 -2.09 -12.93
N GLN A 628 -8.80 -1.11 -12.04
CA GLN A 628 -7.93 0.06 -12.12
C GLN A 628 -6.69 -0.17 -11.25
N PRO A 629 -5.50 -0.30 -11.84
CA PRO A 629 -4.29 -0.71 -11.11
C PRO A 629 -3.86 0.28 -10.02
N ALA A 630 -4.11 1.58 -10.22
CA ALA A 630 -3.79 2.60 -9.21
C ALA A 630 -4.63 2.46 -7.92
N TYR A 631 -5.80 1.84 -8.00
CA TYR A 631 -6.73 1.68 -6.87
C TYR A 631 -6.93 0.22 -6.46
N ARG A 632 -6.25 -0.71 -7.14
CA ARG A 632 -6.21 -2.16 -6.83
C ARG A 632 -7.59 -2.85 -6.80
N GLY A 633 -8.57 -2.30 -7.50
CA GLY A 633 -9.94 -2.79 -7.52
C GLY A 633 -10.72 -2.27 -8.71
N TYR A 634 -12.01 -2.57 -8.76
CA TYR A 634 -12.87 -2.06 -9.82
C TYR A 634 -12.90 -0.53 -9.83
N ASP A 635 -12.83 0.06 -11.03
CA ASP A 635 -12.90 1.52 -11.22
C ASP A 635 -14.29 2.06 -10.85
N LEU A 636 -14.44 2.53 -9.61
CA LEU A 636 -15.73 2.99 -9.07
C LEU A 636 -16.32 4.17 -9.86
N ALA A 637 -15.49 5.01 -10.47
CA ALA A 637 -15.94 6.15 -11.26
C ALA A 637 -16.53 5.79 -12.63
N SER A 638 -16.39 4.52 -13.06
CA SER A 638 -16.87 4.00 -14.34
C SER A 638 -18.00 3.00 -14.19
N LEU A 639 -18.22 2.45 -12.99
CA LEU A 639 -19.26 1.43 -12.76
C LEU A 639 -20.68 1.95 -13.08
N GLY A 640 -21.50 1.04 -13.57
CA GLY A 640 -22.93 1.19 -13.74
C GLY A 640 -23.67 0.00 -13.15
N VAL A 641 -25.01 0.09 -13.09
CA VAL A 641 -25.92 -1.00 -12.67
C VAL A 641 -27.13 -1.07 -13.59
N GLU A 642 -27.65 -2.27 -13.75
CA GLU A 642 -28.92 -2.55 -14.43
C GLU A 642 -29.90 -3.31 -13.54
#